data_0a550d5e726fcb2081c22ccc7d912436
#
_entry.id   0a550d5e726fcb2081c22ccc7d912436
#
_cell.length_a   1.000
_cell.length_b   1.000
_cell.length_c   1.000
_cell.angle_alpha   90.00
_cell.angle_beta   90.00
_cell.angle_gamma   90.00
#
_symmetry.space_group_name_H-M   'P 1'
#
loop_
_entity.id
_entity.type
_entity.pdbx_description
1 polymer ?
#
loop_
_entity_poly.entity_id
_entity_poly.type
_entity_poly.pdbx_seq_one_letter_code
_entity_poly.pdbx_strand_id
1 'polypeptide(L)'
;MSTPGAPGPFAFASAEPLAARQLRDAPLRWPRPSRLAEPLKAPSKRAAAGLRRLGLENVGDLLAHLPSDSREARTVAGLRAGEPATVTVEVRTIRARPVRRRRMRPLVEASVFDASGSMRATFFNQPWLVDRYPAGTRLLLHGKPDARGGFGVSHHAPVAQEIGAADEGPAAAGGSVAHYPAADGITSTELLTLVQGAREALHDVPEFLAAATRVAEGLPDRGAALAAMHFPRGPRDPQAGRRRLAFDDLLLTQLVFLRRRAERHAREGAYALSEPPALTARWLEHELPFAPTGDQLRAIETIGSDLARTRPMQRLLMGEVGSGKTVVALHAMLRAAEHGHQAAMMAPTETLAEQHFATIQKLLGGEQARIALLTGSTPAARRRDVLAKLASGELSIVVGTHALIEPDVAFASLAVTVIDEQHRFGVRQREALGERDPAHPAHTLHMTATPIPRTQSLARYGDLDTSTLRELPSGRRPVTTRLVVGEDERAAAYEHLREQLRAGRQAYVVCPLIEESDDGEASVEETSGAQRTALRAATAELVRLREGELAGFELELLHGGMRPAEKQAAMAAFADGRAQVLIATTVIEVGVDVPNATVMLVENGERFGLSQLHQLRGRVGRGEHAASCFVVGHPGAPRLRALVEHADGFRLAEIDLELRSEGDLLGTRQSGLGQFTVARLPEDAALLERARARAEAIMASDPLLEAAEHALLADELRRRHDGAAEAPIPG
;
A
#
# COMPACT_ATOMS: atom_id res chain seq x y z
N MET A 1 -56.56 14.15 -30.62
CA MET A 1 -55.14 14.12 -30.27
C MET A 1 -54.99 14.78 -28.89
N SER A 2 -54.92 13.95 -27.84
CA SER A 2 -54.82 14.40 -26.46
C SER A 2 -53.37 14.90 -26.23
N THR A 3 -53.22 16.14 -25.81
CA THR A 3 -51.97 16.69 -25.29
C THR A 3 -51.42 15.77 -24.20
N PRO A 4 -50.17 15.36 -24.25
CA PRO A 4 -49.57 14.61 -23.15
C PRO A 4 -49.66 15.47 -21.90
N GLY A 5 -50.37 14.97 -20.89
CA GLY A 5 -50.52 15.61 -19.60
C GLY A 5 -49.13 15.93 -19.01
N ALA A 6 -49.07 17.08 -18.32
CA ALA A 6 -47.88 17.43 -17.58
C ALA A 6 -47.43 16.25 -16.69
N PRO A 7 -46.16 15.91 -16.68
CA PRO A 7 -45.66 14.84 -15.84
C PRO A 7 -46.04 15.11 -14.38
N GLY A 8 -46.72 14.14 -13.76
CA GLY A 8 -47.08 14.22 -12.34
C GLY A 8 -45.88 14.45 -11.44
N PRO A 9 -46.11 14.82 -10.19
CA PRO A 9 -45.04 15.07 -9.25
C PRO A 9 -44.14 13.82 -9.16
N PHE A 10 -42.85 14.09 -9.12
CA PHE A 10 -41.83 13.07 -9.18
C PHE A 10 -41.96 12.01 -8.10
N ALA A 11 -41.46 10.82 -8.40
CA ALA A 11 -41.38 9.63 -7.58
C ALA A 11 -40.82 9.82 -6.18
N PHE A 12 -40.22 10.94 -5.84
CA PHE A 12 -39.84 11.32 -4.48
C PHE A 12 -41.03 11.38 -3.51
N ALA A 13 -42.27 11.43 -4.00
CA ALA A 13 -43.49 11.37 -3.21
C ALA A 13 -44.18 9.99 -3.24
N SER A 14 -43.62 9.01 -3.92
CA SER A 14 -44.13 7.65 -3.94
C SER A 14 -43.70 6.90 -2.68
N ALA A 15 -44.62 6.16 -2.06
CA ALA A 15 -44.32 5.26 -0.98
C ALA A 15 -43.59 3.98 -1.43
N GLU A 16 -43.55 3.74 -2.76
CA GLU A 16 -42.88 2.57 -3.34
C GLU A 16 -41.41 2.90 -3.65
N PRO A 17 -40.42 2.10 -3.18
CA PRO A 17 -39.05 2.27 -3.54
C PRO A 17 -38.84 2.01 -5.04
N LEU A 18 -38.09 2.90 -5.69
CA LEU A 18 -37.70 2.72 -7.10
C LEU A 18 -36.45 1.82 -7.15
N ALA A 19 -36.48 0.85 -8.07
CA ALA A 19 -35.30 0.06 -8.37
C ALA A 19 -34.20 0.91 -9.05
N ALA A 20 -32.93 0.59 -8.83
CA ALA A 20 -31.80 1.26 -9.47
C ALA A 20 -31.90 1.29 -11.00
N ARG A 21 -32.44 0.24 -11.61
CA ARG A 21 -32.70 0.17 -13.05
C ARG A 21 -33.68 1.24 -13.51
N GLN A 22 -34.76 1.46 -12.76
CA GLN A 22 -35.79 2.47 -13.11
C GLN A 22 -35.19 3.89 -13.04
N LEU A 23 -34.26 4.15 -12.11
CA LEU A 23 -33.55 5.43 -12.04
C LEU A 23 -32.54 5.61 -13.20
N ARG A 24 -31.84 4.55 -13.59
CA ARG A 24 -30.93 4.59 -14.75
C ARG A 24 -31.65 4.79 -16.08
N ASP A 25 -32.79 4.14 -16.24
CA ASP A 25 -33.59 4.21 -17.45
C ASP A 25 -34.52 5.44 -17.47
N ALA A 26 -34.55 6.22 -16.39
CA ALA A 26 -35.38 7.44 -16.33
C ALA A 26 -34.89 8.49 -17.35
N PRO A 27 -35.81 9.15 -18.07
CA PRO A 27 -35.42 10.18 -19.02
C PRO A 27 -34.74 11.33 -18.31
N LEU A 28 -33.59 11.80 -18.86
CA LEU A 28 -32.91 12.95 -18.37
C LEU A 28 -33.79 14.18 -18.40
N ARG A 29 -34.05 14.77 -17.25
CA ARG A 29 -34.90 15.96 -17.08
C ARG A 29 -34.11 17.27 -16.94
N TRP A 30 -32.82 17.20 -17.10
CA TRP A 30 -31.96 18.37 -17.06
C TRP A 30 -32.09 19.12 -18.39
N PRO A 31 -32.25 20.44 -18.35
CA PRO A 31 -32.34 21.26 -19.55
C PRO A 31 -31.05 21.33 -20.36
N ARG A 32 -29.93 20.83 -19.79
CA ARG A 32 -28.60 20.84 -20.40
C ARG A 32 -27.80 19.60 -20.00
N PRO A 33 -26.81 19.19 -20.82
CA PRO A 33 -25.83 18.17 -20.44
C PRO A 33 -25.04 18.57 -19.20
N SER A 34 -24.50 17.58 -18.47
CA SER A 34 -23.59 17.86 -17.35
C SER A 34 -22.32 18.56 -17.83
N ARG A 35 -21.93 19.62 -17.15
CA ARG A 35 -20.68 20.36 -17.41
C ARG A 35 -19.45 19.53 -17.11
N LEU A 36 -19.57 18.47 -16.30
CA LEU A 36 -18.44 17.59 -15.96
C LEU A 36 -17.87 16.87 -17.18
N ALA A 37 -18.72 16.57 -18.19
CA ALA A 37 -18.31 15.93 -19.43
C ALA A 37 -17.73 16.91 -20.48
N GLU A 38 -17.73 18.21 -20.21
CA GLU A 38 -17.19 19.20 -21.14
C GLU A 38 -15.67 19.02 -21.29
N PRO A 39 -15.13 19.03 -22.53
CA PRO A 39 -13.69 18.92 -22.74
C PRO A 39 -12.98 20.16 -22.23
N LEU A 40 -11.76 19.98 -21.68
CA LEU A 40 -10.95 21.06 -21.17
C LEU A 40 -10.41 21.94 -22.31
N LYS A 41 -10.57 23.26 -22.14
CA LYS A 41 -10.00 24.27 -23.04
C LYS A 41 -8.61 24.67 -22.54
N ALA A 42 -7.58 24.02 -23.06
CA ALA A 42 -6.21 24.34 -22.70
C ALA A 42 -5.81 25.75 -23.15
N PRO A 43 -5.10 26.54 -22.32
CA PRO A 43 -4.68 27.90 -22.67
C PRO A 43 -3.59 27.95 -23.77
N SER A 44 -2.90 26.84 -24.02
CA SER A 44 -1.85 26.72 -25.05
C SER A 44 -1.65 25.26 -25.50
N LYS A 45 -0.99 25.05 -26.65
CA LYS A 45 -0.60 23.69 -27.10
C LYS A 45 0.30 22.95 -26.09
N ARG A 46 1.17 23.70 -25.41
CA ARG A 46 2.03 23.16 -24.34
C ARG A 46 1.19 22.71 -23.13
N ALA A 47 0.25 23.55 -22.70
CA ALA A 47 -0.67 23.20 -21.60
C ALA A 47 -1.55 21.99 -21.95
N ALA A 48 -2.01 21.87 -23.22
CA ALA A 48 -2.75 20.70 -23.68
C ALA A 48 -1.95 19.40 -23.58
N ALA A 49 -0.63 19.46 -23.85
CA ALA A 49 0.25 18.31 -23.66
C ALA A 49 0.43 17.97 -22.15
N GLY A 50 0.56 18.98 -21.29
CA GLY A 50 0.63 18.82 -19.85
C GLY A 50 -0.63 18.22 -19.25
N LEU A 51 -1.83 18.68 -19.66
CA LEU A 51 -3.11 18.11 -19.23
C LEU A 51 -3.23 16.64 -19.60
N ARG A 52 -2.84 16.25 -20.82
CA ARG A 52 -2.84 14.83 -21.23
C ARG A 52 -1.89 13.96 -20.42
N ARG A 53 -0.70 14.49 -20.05
CA ARG A 53 0.23 13.77 -19.17
C ARG A 53 -0.34 13.54 -17.76
N LEU A 54 -1.19 14.46 -17.30
CA LEU A 54 -1.92 14.32 -16.03
C LEU A 54 -3.21 13.48 -16.16
N GLY A 55 -3.58 13.03 -17.36
CA GLY A 55 -4.82 12.31 -17.60
C GLY A 55 -6.08 13.16 -17.49
N LEU A 56 -5.97 14.49 -17.68
CA LEU A 56 -7.08 15.43 -17.55
C LEU A 56 -7.66 15.77 -18.92
N GLU A 57 -8.82 15.19 -19.23
CA GLU A 57 -9.46 15.36 -20.54
C GLU A 57 -10.71 16.25 -20.47
N ASN A 58 -11.44 16.18 -19.37
CA ASN A 58 -12.71 16.88 -19.17
C ASN A 58 -12.74 17.64 -17.83
N VAL A 59 -13.79 18.41 -17.61
CA VAL A 59 -13.99 19.20 -16.39
C VAL A 59 -14.11 18.31 -15.14
N GLY A 60 -14.70 17.12 -15.27
CA GLY A 60 -14.80 16.17 -14.16
C GLY A 60 -13.41 15.68 -13.71
N ASP A 61 -12.52 15.35 -14.65
CA ASP A 61 -11.15 14.96 -14.35
C ASP A 61 -10.39 16.11 -13.67
N LEU A 62 -10.58 17.33 -14.16
CA LEU A 62 -9.97 18.51 -13.56
C LEU A 62 -10.42 18.72 -12.11
N LEU A 63 -11.72 18.59 -11.80
CA LEU A 63 -12.25 18.71 -10.44
C LEU A 63 -11.90 17.51 -9.55
N ALA A 64 -11.55 16.37 -10.13
CA ALA A 64 -11.00 15.24 -9.41
C ALA A 64 -9.49 15.38 -9.11
N HIS A 65 -8.78 16.25 -9.83
CA HIS A 65 -7.38 16.55 -9.61
C HIS A 65 -7.22 17.53 -8.43
N LEU A 66 -7.08 16.97 -7.23
CA LEU A 66 -7.08 17.72 -5.98
C LEU A 66 -5.79 18.50 -5.76
N PRO A 67 -5.84 19.63 -5.04
CA PRO A 67 -4.64 20.32 -4.61
C PRO A 67 -3.84 19.48 -3.62
N SER A 68 -2.53 19.51 -3.73
CA SER A 68 -1.61 18.85 -2.79
C SER A 68 -1.47 19.58 -1.48
N ASP A 69 -1.63 20.91 -1.52
CA ASP A 69 -1.45 21.81 -0.38
C ASP A 69 -2.33 23.05 -0.56
N SER A 70 -2.69 23.68 0.54
CA SER A 70 -3.33 24.99 0.55
C SER A 70 -2.45 25.96 1.32
N ARG A 71 -1.89 26.94 0.61
CA ARG A 71 -1.03 27.93 1.21
C ARG A 71 -1.86 29.15 1.62
N GLU A 72 -1.65 29.64 2.83
CA GLU A 72 -2.25 30.91 3.24
C GLU A 72 -1.80 32.01 2.28
N ALA A 73 -2.76 32.71 1.69
CA ALA A 73 -2.47 33.93 0.94
C ALA A 73 -1.90 34.95 1.92
N ARG A 74 -0.68 35.42 1.66
CA ARG A 74 -0.11 36.50 2.48
C ARG A 74 -0.87 37.79 2.20
N THR A 75 -0.96 38.65 3.21
CA THR A 75 -1.43 40.01 3.02
C THR A 75 -0.31 40.86 2.40
N VAL A 76 -0.67 41.98 1.76
CA VAL A 76 0.32 42.91 1.19
C VAL A 76 1.31 43.36 2.25
N ALA A 77 0.84 43.66 3.48
CA ALA A 77 1.70 44.04 4.60
C ALA A 77 2.60 42.93 5.13
N GLY A 78 2.21 41.64 4.93
CA GLY A 78 2.96 40.46 5.35
C GLY A 78 4.00 39.98 4.35
N LEU A 79 4.20 40.68 3.23
CA LEU A 79 5.18 40.30 2.22
C LEU A 79 6.61 40.54 2.68
N ARG A 80 7.51 39.57 2.37
CA ARG A 80 8.95 39.66 2.63
C ARG A 80 9.71 39.72 1.32
N ALA A 81 10.63 40.64 1.16
CA ALA A 81 11.42 40.78 -0.05
C ALA A 81 12.20 39.53 -0.38
N GLY A 82 12.11 39.07 -1.64
CA GLY A 82 12.81 37.89 -2.14
C GLY A 82 12.12 36.56 -1.90
N GLU A 83 11.16 36.44 -0.96
CA GLU A 83 10.38 35.21 -0.74
C GLU A 83 9.22 35.13 -1.73
N PRO A 84 9.03 34.03 -2.46
CA PRO A 84 7.82 33.82 -3.28
C PRO A 84 6.58 33.85 -2.40
N ALA A 85 5.56 34.60 -2.83
CA ALA A 85 4.31 34.73 -2.10
C ALA A 85 3.11 34.73 -3.05
N THR A 86 1.97 34.32 -2.50
CA THR A 86 0.67 34.44 -3.16
C THR A 86 -0.17 35.43 -2.38
N VAL A 87 -0.81 36.36 -3.09
CA VAL A 87 -1.65 37.42 -2.49
C VAL A 87 -2.96 37.52 -3.26
N THR A 88 -4.06 37.81 -2.55
CA THR A 88 -5.33 38.18 -3.16
C THR A 88 -5.48 39.69 -3.04
N VAL A 89 -5.61 40.35 -4.16
CA VAL A 89 -5.64 41.83 -4.22
C VAL A 89 -6.70 42.32 -5.19
N GLU A 90 -7.08 43.58 -5.06
CA GLU A 90 -7.96 44.28 -5.99
C GLU A 90 -7.17 45.28 -6.82
N VAL A 91 -7.50 45.39 -8.11
CA VAL A 91 -6.88 46.34 -9.03
C VAL A 91 -7.43 47.71 -8.82
N ARG A 92 -6.58 48.68 -8.44
CA ARG A 92 -6.93 50.09 -8.37
C ARG A 92 -6.73 50.76 -9.71
N THR A 93 -5.58 50.54 -10.35
CA THR A 93 -5.24 51.05 -11.69
C THR A 93 -4.30 50.08 -12.40
N ILE A 94 -4.42 49.97 -13.72
CA ILE A 94 -3.52 49.18 -14.55
C ILE A 94 -3.15 49.98 -15.79
N ARG A 95 -1.87 49.96 -16.17
CA ARG A 95 -1.33 50.71 -17.31
C ARG A 95 -0.23 49.95 -18.01
N ALA A 96 -0.21 49.99 -19.34
CA ALA A 96 0.93 49.54 -20.13
C ALA A 96 2.04 50.61 -20.09
N ARG A 97 3.28 50.21 -19.84
CA ARG A 97 4.43 51.09 -19.83
C ARG A 97 5.16 51.01 -21.15
N PRO A 98 5.32 52.15 -21.90
CA PRO A 98 6.04 52.13 -23.15
C PRO A 98 7.53 51.80 -22.94
N VAL A 99 8.04 50.85 -23.70
CA VAL A 99 9.43 50.38 -23.62
C VAL A 99 10.30 51.14 -24.62
N ARG A 100 11.27 51.90 -24.14
CA ARG A 100 12.16 52.73 -24.96
C ARG A 100 13.41 51.99 -25.50
N ARG A 101 13.64 50.73 -25.14
CA ARG A 101 14.81 49.95 -25.58
C ARG A 101 14.44 48.76 -26.48
N ARG A 102 15.13 48.60 -27.61
CA ARG A 102 14.87 47.64 -28.71
C ARG A 102 14.91 46.17 -28.36
N ARG A 103 15.09 45.77 -27.11
CA ARG A 103 15.08 44.37 -26.61
C ARG A 103 14.37 44.16 -25.29
N MET A 104 13.69 45.16 -24.73
CA MET A 104 12.90 44.96 -23.51
C MET A 104 11.50 44.47 -23.87
N ARG A 105 11.01 43.52 -23.07
CA ARG A 105 9.63 43.01 -23.15
C ARG A 105 8.64 44.05 -22.66
N PRO A 106 7.42 44.17 -23.24
CA PRO A 106 6.39 45.08 -22.77
C PRO A 106 6.11 44.85 -21.28
N LEU A 107 5.99 45.90 -20.50
CA LEU A 107 5.68 45.89 -19.09
C LEU A 107 4.28 46.45 -18.87
N VAL A 108 3.50 45.77 -18.01
CA VAL A 108 2.25 46.28 -17.47
C VAL A 108 2.43 46.48 -15.97
N GLU A 109 2.15 47.66 -15.48
CA GLU A 109 2.17 47.97 -14.06
C GLU A 109 0.72 48.19 -13.57
N ALA A 110 0.35 47.50 -12.49
CA ALA A 110 -0.90 47.69 -11.80
C ALA A 110 -0.64 48.14 -10.37
N SER A 111 -1.41 49.12 -9.91
CA SER A 111 -1.55 49.40 -8.49
C SER A 111 -2.65 48.54 -7.93
N VAL A 112 -2.30 47.68 -7.00
CA VAL A 112 -3.21 46.72 -6.38
C VAL A 112 -3.20 46.88 -4.87
N PHE A 113 -4.28 46.49 -4.20
CA PHE A 113 -4.41 46.63 -2.76
C PHE A 113 -5.24 45.50 -2.14
N ASP A 114 -5.03 45.29 -0.86
CA ASP A 114 -5.88 44.52 0.03
C ASP A 114 -6.24 45.34 1.29
N ALA A 115 -6.87 44.69 2.27
CA ALA A 115 -7.22 45.37 3.55
C ALA A 115 -5.99 45.80 4.36
N SER A 116 -4.81 45.24 4.10
CA SER A 116 -3.56 45.48 4.85
C SER A 116 -2.67 46.57 4.23
N GLY A 117 -2.84 46.83 2.92
CA GLY A 117 -1.99 47.82 2.23
C GLY A 117 -2.13 47.82 0.72
N SER A 118 -1.24 48.55 0.05
CA SER A 118 -1.19 48.64 -1.41
C SER A 118 0.24 48.35 -1.92
N MET A 119 0.35 47.76 -3.10
CA MET A 119 1.64 47.48 -3.74
C MET A 119 1.55 47.69 -5.25
N ARG A 120 2.72 47.73 -5.91
CA ARG A 120 2.81 47.81 -7.36
C ARG A 120 3.12 46.39 -7.91
N ALA A 121 2.17 45.82 -8.66
CA ALA A 121 2.32 44.57 -9.36
C ALA A 121 2.87 44.81 -10.78
N THR A 122 3.88 44.08 -11.18
CA THR A 122 4.53 44.17 -12.50
C THR A 122 4.35 42.91 -13.26
N PHE A 123 3.71 42.96 -14.45
CA PHE A 123 3.50 41.85 -15.38
C PHE A 123 4.42 42.01 -16.58
N PHE A 124 5.07 40.94 -16.99
CA PHE A 124 6.02 40.92 -18.08
C PHE A 124 5.40 40.33 -19.35
N ASN A 125 5.53 41.05 -20.49
CA ASN A 125 5.11 40.57 -21.81
C ASN A 125 3.60 40.27 -21.97
N GLN A 126 2.74 41.04 -21.26
CA GLN A 126 1.29 40.78 -21.25
C GLN A 126 0.46 42.09 -21.40
N PRO A 127 0.61 42.84 -22.51
CA PRO A 127 -0.07 44.15 -22.68
C PRO A 127 -1.61 44.04 -22.68
N TRP A 128 -2.17 42.88 -23.06
CA TRP A 128 -3.62 42.63 -23.09
C TRP A 128 -4.28 42.63 -21.71
N LEU A 129 -3.51 42.63 -20.61
CA LEU A 129 -4.05 42.63 -19.26
C LEU A 129 -4.71 43.98 -18.91
N VAL A 130 -4.36 45.04 -19.57
CA VAL A 130 -4.99 46.35 -19.36
C VAL A 130 -6.49 46.32 -19.64
N ASP A 131 -6.87 45.62 -20.71
CA ASP A 131 -8.27 45.46 -21.10
C ASP A 131 -8.97 44.35 -20.30
N ARG A 132 -8.18 43.34 -19.86
CA ARG A 132 -8.72 42.16 -19.17
C ARG A 132 -8.99 42.39 -17.70
N TYR A 133 -8.23 43.26 -17.03
CA TYR A 133 -8.30 43.51 -15.58
C TYR A 133 -8.57 44.99 -15.26
N PRO A 134 -9.77 45.51 -15.55
CA PRO A 134 -10.13 46.89 -15.17
C PRO A 134 -10.08 47.09 -13.66
N ALA A 135 -10.13 48.34 -13.23
CA ALA A 135 -10.23 48.72 -11.81
C ALA A 135 -11.44 48.01 -11.15
N GLY A 136 -11.25 47.51 -9.92
CA GLY A 136 -12.23 46.71 -9.20
C GLY A 136 -12.09 45.19 -9.45
N THR A 137 -11.24 44.76 -10.40
CA THR A 137 -11.00 43.32 -10.61
C THR A 137 -10.21 42.72 -9.45
N ARG A 138 -10.74 41.69 -8.81
CA ARG A 138 -10.00 40.91 -7.80
C ARG A 138 -9.08 39.92 -8.48
N LEU A 139 -7.82 39.88 -8.08
CA LEU A 139 -6.78 39.07 -8.65
C LEU A 139 -6.07 38.27 -7.57
N LEU A 140 -5.82 37.00 -7.87
CA LEU A 140 -4.81 36.20 -7.21
C LEU A 140 -3.48 36.43 -7.94
N LEU A 141 -2.46 36.90 -7.23
CA LEU A 141 -1.14 37.15 -7.76
C LEU A 141 -0.13 36.23 -7.06
N HIS A 142 0.66 35.50 -7.84
CA HIS A 142 1.82 34.77 -7.33
C HIS A 142 3.09 35.39 -7.93
N GLY A 143 4.10 35.59 -7.09
CA GLY A 143 5.33 36.23 -7.54
C GLY A 143 6.32 36.49 -6.41
N LYS A 144 7.28 37.39 -6.67
CA LYS A 144 8.28 37.75 -5.68
C LYS A 144 8.22 39.25 -5.40
N PRO A 145 8.10 39.66 -4.12
CA PRO A 145 8.25 41.05 -3.74
C PRO A 145 9.73 41.47 -3.89
N ASP A 146 9.95 42.67 -4.40
CA ASP A 146 11.28 43.29 -4.45
C ASP A 146 11.58 44.17 -3.22
N ALA A 147 12.83 44.51 -3.01
CA ALA A 147 13.24 45.37 -1.88
C ALA A 147 12.73 46.80 -1.93
N ARG A 148 12.06 47.22 -3.04
CA ARG A 148 11.52 48.57 -3.26
C ARG A 148 9.99 48.61 -3.16
N GLY A 149 9.36 47.54 -2.63
CA GLY A 149 7.90 47.46 -2.46
C GLY A 149 7.14 47.15 -3.77
N GLY A 150 7.83 46.70 -4.82
CA GLY A 150 7.23 46.14 -6.03
C GLY A 150 6.99 44.63 -5.90
N PHE A 151 6.08 44.11 -6.70
CA PHE A 151 5.78 42.67 -6.77
C PHE A 151 5.89 42.21 -8.21
N GLY A 152 6.94 41.42 -8.50
CA GLY A 152 7.14 40.82 -9.80
C GLY A 152 6.21 39.62 -9.97
N VAL A 153 5.16 39.76 -10.76
CA VAL A 153 4.14 38.74 -10.98
C VAL A 153 4.66 37.67 -11.92
N SER A 154 4.72 36.44 -11.46
CA SER A 154 5.01 35.27 -12.31
C SER A 154 3.71 34.64 -12.80
N HIS A 155 2.66 34.67 -12.00
CA HIS A 155 1.35 34.08 -12.32
C HIS A 155 0.21 34.94 -11.74
N HIS A 156 -0.92 34.96 -12.44
CA HIS A 156 -2.12 35.70 -12.03
C HIS A 156 -3.39 35.00 -12.51
N ALA A 157 -4.46 35.12 -11.73
CA ALA A 157 -5.81 34.64 -12.08
C ALA A 157 -6.86 35.59 -11.53
N PRO A 158 -7.98 35.83 -12.23
CA PRO A 158 -9.11 36.56 -11.67
C PRO A 158 -9.80 35.70 -10.60
N VAL A 159 -10.18 36.30 -9.50
CA VAL A 159 -11.01 35.70 -8.45
C VAL A 159 -12.46 36.07 -8.75
N ALA A 160 -13.34 35.08 -8.94
CA ALA A 160 -14.75 35.33 -9.22
C ALA A 160 -15.42 36.00 -8.00
N GLN A 161 -16.18 37.06 -8.25
CA GLN A 161 -17.06 37.67 -7.25
C GLN A 161 -18.20 36.70 -6.92
N GLU A 162 -18.51 36.51 -5.63
CA GLU A 162 -19.71 35.75 -5.24
C GLU A 162 -20.94 36.55 -5.64
N ILE A 163 -21.82 35.95 -6.43
CA ILE A 163 -23.16 36.47 -6.72
C ILE A 163 -23.98 36.35 -5.42
N GLY A 164 -24.19 37.43 -4.70
CA GLY A 164 -25.06 37.51 -3.53
C GLY A 164 -24.41 37.83 -2.19
N ALA A 165 -23.11 38.09 -2.11
CA ALA A 165 -22.51 38.68 -0.91
C ALA A 165 -22.72 40.20 -0.91
N ALA A 166 -23.59 40.67 -0.05
CA ALA A 166 -23.71 42.09 0.22
C ALA A 166 -22.35 42.61 0.70
N ASP A 167 -21.91 43.67 0.03
CA ASP A 167 -20.87 44.64 0.36
C ASP A 167 -20.05 44.38 1.65
N GLU A 168 -19.28 43.31 1.68
CA GLU A 168 -18.20 43.18 2.65
C GLU A 168 -16.96 43.77 2.00
N GLY A 169 -16.46 44.84 2.62
CA GLY A 169 -15.36 45.71 2.19
C GLY A 169 -14.09 45.03 1.68
N PRO A 170 -12.98 45.79 1.50
CA PRO A 170 -11.81 45.33 0.72
C PRO A 170 -11.31 43.96 1.16
N ALA A 171 -11.00 43.12 0.18
CA ALA A 171 -10.67 41.70 0.30
C ALA A 171 -10.20 41.27 1.69
N ALA A 172 -11.01 40.51 2.43
CA ALA A 172 -10.65 40.04 3.75
C ALA A 172 -9.29 39.33 3.68
N ALA A 173 -8.36 39.78 4.48
CA ALA A 173 -7.01 39.24 4.56
C ALA A 173 -7.08 37.78 5.02
N GLY A 174 -6.55 36.83 4.24
CA GLY A 174 -6.33 35.48 4.70
C GLY A 174 -7.07 34.37 3.94
N GLY A 175 -7.30 34.48 2.63
CA GLY A 175 -7.80 33.38 1.81
C GLY A 175 -6.71 32.34 1.62
N SER A 176 -7.05 31.04 1.79
CA SER A 176 -6.16 29.94 1.47
C SER A 176 -6.16 29.67 -0.04
N VAL A 177 -4.99 29.46 -0.66
CA VAL A 177 -4.82 29.23 -2.09
C VAL A 177 -4.40 27.80 -2.36
N ALA A 178 -5.21 27.10 -3.14
CA ALA A 178 -4.94 25.73 -3.54
C ALA A 178 -3.72 25.63 -4.48
N HIS A 179 -2.79 24.73 -4.17
CA HIS A 179 -1.62 24.42 -4.97
C HIS A 179 -1.76 23.03 -5.58
N TYR A 180 -1.70 22.93 -6.91
CA TYR A 180 -1.93 21.68 -7.66
C TYR A 180 -0.63 20.99 -8.05
N PRO A 181 -0.58 19.65 -8.00
CA PRO A 181 0.47 18.89 -8.65
C PRO A 181 0.51 19.22 -10.14
N ALA A 182 1.67 19.61 -10.64
CA ALA A 182 1.88 20.03 -12.02
C ALA A 182 2.71 18.98 -12.78
N ALA A 183 2.63 19.02 -14.12
CA ALA A 183 3.48 18.21 -15.00
C ALA A 183 4.25 19.13 -15.97
N ASP A 184 5.27 18.56 -16.65
CA ASP A 184 5.94 19.31 -17.69
C ASP A 184 4.94 19.72 -18.78
N GLY A 185 4.86 21.02 -19.02
CA GLY A 185 3.92 21.63 -19.96
C GLY A 185 2.79 22.43 -19.32
N ILE A 186 2.41 22.16 -18.08
CA ILE A 186 1.36 22.91 -17.35
C ILE A 186 1.78 23.21 -15.92
N THR A 187 1.50 24.44 -15.48
CA THR A 187 1.85 24.91 -14.14
C THR A 187 0.66 24.79 -13.18
N SER A 188 0.94 24.74 -11.86
CA SER A 188 -0.08 24.77 -10.81
C SER A 188 -1.04 25.97 -10.95
N THR A 189 -0.53 27.12 -11.39
CA THR A 189 -1.36 28.32 -11.57
C THR A 189 -2.25 28.26 -12.80
N GLU A 190 -1.79 27.63 -13.90
CA GLU A 190 -2.65 27.38 -15.07
C GLU A 190 -3.78 26.40 -14.69
N LEU A 191 -3.47 25.35 -13.89
CA LEU A 191 -4.48 24.45 -13.34
C LEU A 191 -5.47 25.18 -12.45
N LEU A 192 -4.99 26.03 -11.53
CA LEU A 192 -5.85 26.87 -10.69
C LEU A 192 -6.79 27.73 -11.54
N THR A 193 -6.29 28.34 -12.62
CA THR A 193 -7.13 29.17 -13.52
C THR A 193 -8.21 28.33 -14.20
N LEU A 194 -7.90 27.12 -14.63
CA LEU A 194 -8.87 26.20 -15.22
C LEU A 194 -9.93 25.78 -14.20
N VAL A 195 -9.51 25.45 -12.97
CA VAL A 195 -10.42 25.09 -11.87
C VAL A 195 -11.34 26.26 -11.50
N GLN A 196 -10.82 27.49 -11.47
CA GLN A 196 -11.64 28.70 -11.25
C GLN A 196 -12.75 28.82 -12.32
N GLY A 197 -12.40 28.55 -13.58
CA GLY A 197 -13.38 28.56 -14.69
C GLY A 197 -14.40 27.42 -14.61
N ALA A 198 -14.08 26.35 -13.91
CA ALA A 198 -14.92 25.14 -13.76
C ALA A 198 -15.82 25.17 -12.50
N ARG A 199 -15.77 26.24 -11.67
CA ARG A 199 -16.46 26.32 -10.38
C ARG A 199 -17.94 25.97 -10.45
N GLU A 200 -18.65 26.46 -11.45
CA GLU A 200 -20.07 26.20 -11.64
C GLU A 200 -20.40 24.71 -11.89
N ALA A 201 -19.43 23.92 -12.39
CA ALA A 201 -19.61 22.50 -12.63
C ALA A 201 -19.67 21.68 -11.34
N LEU A 202 -19.28 22.25 -10.19
CA LEU A 202 -19.43 21.61 -8.88
C LEU A 202 -20.90 21.32 -8.53
N HIS A 203 -21.85 22.10 -9.07
CA HIS A 203 -23.29 21.85 -8.90
C HIS A 203 -23.76 20.60 -9.67
N ASP A 204 -22.99 20.11 -10.61
CA ASP A 204 -23.31 18.94 -11.42
C ASP A 204 -22.68 17.65 -10.83
N VAL A 205 -21.90 17.77 -9.73
CA VAL A 205 -21.25 16.62 -9.06
C VAL A 205 -22.32 15.72 -8.41
N PRO A 206 -22.42 14.45 -8.81
CA PRO A 206 -23.42 13.55 -8.23
C PRO A 206 -23.07 13.20 -6.78
N GLU A 207 -24.09 13.24 -5.91
CA GLU A 207 -23.99 12.75 -4.53
C GLU A 207 -24.46 11.30 -4.47
N PHE A 208 -23.54 10.38 -4.25
CA PHE A 208 -23.84 8.95 -4.20
C PHE A 208 -24.03 8.40 -2.78
N LEU A 209 -23.70 9.17 -1.73
CA LEU A 209 -23.99 8.77 -0.36
C LEU A 209 -25.39 9.20 0.06
N ALA A 210 -26.16 8.28 0.61
CA ALA A 210 -27.44 8.59 1.22
C ALA A 210 -27.30 9.67 2.30
N ALA A 211 -28.29 10.56 2.42
CA ALA A 211 -28.27 11.63 3.40
C ALA A 211 -28.12 11.12 4.83
N ALA A 212 -28.76 9.99 5.18
CA ALA A 212 -28.64 9.36 6.48
C ALA A 212 -27.18 8.96 6.80
N THR A 213 -26.45 8.43 5.82
CA THR A 213 -25.03 8.09 5.96
C THR A 213 -24.18 9.34 6.19
N ARG A 214 -24.41 10.40 5.39
CA ARG A 214 -23.66 11.65 5.55
C ARG A 214 -23.85 12.29 6.92
N VAL A 215 -25.08 12.32 7.39
CA VAL A 215 -25.42 12.86 8.72
C VAL A 215 -24.76 12.03 9.84
N ALA A 216 -24.89 10.70 9.77
CA ALA A 216 -24.32 9.80 10.78
C ALA A 216 -22.78 9.88 10.84
N GLU A 217 -22.13 10.12 9.71
CA GLU A 217 -20.67 10.23 9.61
C GLU A 217 -20.17 11.67 9.77
N GLY A 218 -21.06 12.67 9.84
CA GLY A 218 -20.72 14.10 9.93
C GLY A 218 -19.95 14.57 8.70
N LEU A 219 -20.41 14.16 7.48
CA LEU A 219 -19.76 14.45 6.22
C LEU A 219 -20.57 15.47 5.40
N PRO A 220 -19.92 16.45 4.72
CA PRO A 220 -20.57 17.31 3.75
C PRO A 220 -21.01 16.51 2.52
N ASP A 221 -21.84 17.09 1.66
CA ASP A 221 -22.05 16.53 0.32
C ASP A 221 -20.76 16.62 -0.53
N ARG A 222 -20.70 15.78 -1.60
CA ARG A 222 -19.50 15.64 -2.41
C ARG A 222 -19.12 16.92 -3.16
N GLY A 223 -20.11 17.64 -3.68
CA GLY A 223 -19.88 18.94 -4.35
C GLY A 223 -19.31 19.98 -3.39
N ALA A 224 -19.86 20.07 -2.16
CA ALA A 224 -19.34 20.92 -1.12
C ALA A 224 -17.94 20.51 -0.66
N ALA A 225 -17.65 19.21 -0.58
CA ALA A 225 -16.31 18.71 -0.25
C ALA A 225 -15.27 19.12 -1.29
N LEU A 226 -15.58 18.93 -2.58
CA LEU A 226 -14.72 19.40 -3.67
C LEU A 226 -14.57 20.94 -3.65
N ALA A 227 -15.66 21.68 -3.40
CA ALA A 227 -15.59 23.13 -3.23
C ALA A 227 -14.66 23.53 -2.08
N ALA A 228 -14.72 22.84 -0.95
CA ALA A 228 -13.87 23.07 0.21
C ALA A 228 -12.38 22.82 -0.09
N MET A 229 -12.07 21.83 -0.97
CA MET A 229 -10.69 21.56 -1.41
C MET A 229 -10.18 22.60 -2.40
N HIS A 230 -10.98 22.97 -3.40
CA HIS A 230 -10.56 23.86 -4.49
C HIS A 230 -10.68 25.34 -4.15
N PHE A 231 -11.65 25.72 -3.33
CA PHE A 231 -12.02 27.10 -2.99
C PHE A 231 -12.18 27.27 -1.48
N PRO A 232 -11.14 26.96 -0.67
CA PRO A 232 -11.25 27.02 0.78
C PRO A 232 -11.53 28.47 1.24
N ARG A 233 -12.52 28.64 2.10
CA ARG A 233 -12.88 29.91 2.74
C ARG A 233 -12.12 30.11 4.06
N GLY A 234 -11.70 29.01 4.68
CA GLY A 234 -10.97 29.00 5.93
C GLY A 234 -10.04 27.77 6.05
N PRO A 235 -9.17 27.78 7.06
CA PRO A 235 -8.15 26.74 7.24
C PRO A 235 -8.73 25.35 7.55
N ARG A 236 -9.99 25.26 7.99
CA ARG A 236 -10.68 23.99 8.29
C ARG A 236 -11.35 23.35 7.08
N ASP A 237 -11.63 24.11 6.03
CA ASP A 237 -12.36 23.63 4.86
C ASP A 237 -11.63 22.51 4.12
N PRO A 238 -10.32 22.62 3.83
CA PRO A 238 -9.59 21.53 3.17
C PRO A 238 -9.61 20.24 3.97
N GLN A 239 -9.57 20.32 5.30
CA GLN A 239 -9.64 19.13 6.16
C GLN A 239 -11.01 18.46 6.08
N ALA A 240 -12.10 19.24 6.12
CA ALA A 240 -13.46 18.72 5.99
C ALA A 240 -13.69 18.10 4.59
N GLY A 241 -13.23 18.80 3.54
CA GLY A 241 -13.29 18.30 2.16
C GLY A 241 -12.50 17.01 2.00
N ARG A 242 -11.23 16.99 2.44
CA ARG A 242 -10.37 15.81 2.39
C ARG A 242 -11.00 14.61 3.14
N ARG A 243 -11.52 14.86 4.35
CA ARG A 243 -12.15 13.80 5.14
C ARG A 243 -13.32 13.14 4.41
N ARG A 244 -14.17 13.91 3.72
CA ARG A 244 -15.25 13.38 2.91
C ARG A 244 -14.71 12.54 1.76
N LEU A 245 -13.78 13.06 0.98
CA LEU A 245 -13.24 12.39 -0.19
C LEU A 245 -12.42 11.14 0.20
N ALA A 246 -11.71 11.18 1.32
CA ALA A 246 -11.03 10.02 1.88
C ALA A 246 -12.04 8.93 2.31
N PHE A 247 -13.18 9.33 2.92
CA PHE A 247 -14.25 8.37 3.23
C PHE A 247 -14.82 7.73 1.97
N ASP A 248 -15.00 8.50 0.90
CA ASP A 248 -15.47 7.97 -0.39
C ASP A 248 -14.50 6.91 -0.95
N ASP A 249 -13.19 7.20 -0.97
CA ASP A 249 -12.18 6.24 -1.42
C ASP A 249 -12.21 4.94 -0.60
N LEU A 250 -12.26 5.08 0.72
CA LEU A 250 -12.27 3.95 1.65
C LEU A 250 -13.55 3.13 1.51
N LEU A 251 -14.72 3.77 1.48
CA LEU A 251 -16.01 3.10 1.34
C LEU A 251 -16.10 2.30 0.04
N LEU A 252 -15.76 2.92 -1.09
CA LEU A 252 -15.81 2.25 -2.39
C LEU A 252 -14.86 1.06 -2.45
N THR A 253 -13.66 1.19 -1.90
CA THR A 253 -12.70 0.08 -1.81
C THR A 253 -13.24 -1.06 -0.93
N GLN A 254 -13.85 -0.74 0.22
CA GLN A 254 -14.45 -1.76 1.09
C GLN A 254 -15.65 -2.45 0.45
N LEU A 255 -16.47 -1.73 -0.32
CA LEU A 255 -17.56 -2.33 -1.08
C LEU A 255 -17.05 -3.31 -2.15
N VAL A 256 -15.97 -2.99 -2.86
CA VAL A 256 -15.32 -3.92 -3.80
C VAL A 256 -14.87 -5.19 -3.08
N PHE A 257 -14.19 -5.06 -1.95
CA PHE A 257 -13.72 -6.21 -1.17
C PHE A 257 -14.88 -7.09 -0.68
N LEU A 258 -15.90 -6.46 -0.12
CA LEU A 258 -17.08 -7.19 0.40
C LEU A 258 -17.87 -7.87 -0.73
N ARG A 259 -17.99 -7.22 -1.89
CA ARG A 259 -18.63 -7.81 -3.07
C ARG A 259 -17.86 -9.04 -3.55
N ARG A 260 -16.54 -8.94 -3.72
CA ARG A 260 -15.68 -10.07 -4.08
C ARG A 260 -15.76 -11.21 -3.06
N ARG A 261 -15.80 -10.85 -1.76
CA ARG A 261 -16.01 -11.83 -0.69
C ARG A 261 -17.37 -12.51 -0.82
N ALA A 262 -18.45 -11.76 -1.06
CA ALA A 262 -19.78 -12.30 -1.26
C ALA A 262 -19.87 -13.19 -2.50
N GLU A 263 -19.28 -12.78 -3.63
CA GLU A 263 -19.20 -13.56 -4.86
C GLU A 263 -18.46 -14.89 -4.65
N ARG A 264 -17.34 -14.87 -3.91
CA ARG A 264 -16.62 -16.09 -3.52
C ARG A 264 -17.42 -16.96 -2.55
N HIS A 265 -18.11 -16.35 -1.58
CA HIS A 265 -18.95 -17.09 -0.65
C HIS A 265 -20.19 -17.71 -1.32
N ALA A 266 -20.62 -17.19 -2.45
CA ALA A 266 -21.67 -17.77 -3.27
C ALA A 266 -21.19 -18.92 -4.18
N ARG A 267 -19.87 -19.03 -4.39
CA ARG A 267 -19.30 -20.18 -5.10
C ARG A 267 -19.40 -21.42 -4.21
N GLU A 268 -19.93 -22.49 -4.77
CA GLU A 268 -19.97 -23.81 -4.17
C GLU A 268 -19.10 -24.77 -5.00
N GLY A 269 -18.90 -25.98 -4.52
CA GLY A 269 -18.16 -27.02 -5.23
C GLY A 269 -16.85 -27.43 -4.59
N ALA A 270 -16.36 -26.70 -3.55
CA ALA A 270 -15.20 -27.16 -2.80
C ALA A 270 -15.49 -28.47 -2.07
N TYR A 271 -14.47 -29.29 -1.90
CA TYR A 271 -14.59 -30.55 -1.15
C TYR A 271 -14.85 -30.26 0.33
N ALA A 272 -16.00 -30.67 0.86
CA ALA A 272 -16.31 -30.53 2.28
C ALA A 272 -15.50 -31.55 3.11
N LEU A 273 -14.50 -31.07 3.84
CA LEU A 273 -13.66 -31.87 4.72
C LEU A 273 -14.25 -31.85 6.15
N SER A 274 -15.46 -32.45 6.31
CA SER A 274 -16.33 -32.19 7.44
C SER A 274 -15.78 -32.80 8.71
N GLU A 275 -15.69 -33.82 9.19
CA GLU A 275 -15.30 -34.18 10.55
C GLU A 275 -13.78 -34.28 10.75
N PRO A 276 -13.26 -34.10 11.99
CA PRO A 276 -11.90 -34.44 12.30
C PRO A 276 -11.77 -35.96 12.34
N PRO A 277 -11.27 -36.56 11.30
CA PRO A 277 -11.04 -37.98 11.27
C PRO A 277 -9.89 -38.35 12.22
N ALA A 278 -9.76 -39.62 12.52
CA ALA A 278 -8.86 -40.13 13.56
C ALA A 278 -7.37 -39.78 13.34
N LEU A 279 -6.93 -39.62 12.09
CA LEU A 279 -5.54 -39.28 11.75
C LEU A 279 -5.17 -37.86 12.24
N THR A 280 -5.95 -36.85 11.81
CA THR A 280 -5.63 -35.46 12.13
C THR A 280 -5.73 -35.18 13.63
N ALA A 281 -6.73 -35.76 14.33
CA ALA A 281 -6.88 -35.65 15.77
C ALA A 281 -5.69 -36.34 16.49
N ARG A 282 -5.35 -37.56 16.11
CA ARG A 282 -4.22 -38.29 16.69
C ARG A 282 -2.89 -37.57 16.47
N TRP A 283 -2.67 -37.02 15.27
CA TRP A 283 -1.48 -36.22 14.99
C TRP A 283 -1.38 -35.01 15.90
N LEU A 284 -2.48 -34.27 16.09
CA LEU A 284 -2.51 -33.07 16.93
C LEU A 284 -2.28 -33.39 18.41
N GLU A 285 -2.82 -34.52 18.91
CA GLU A 285 -2.77 -34.88 20.32
C GLU A 285 -1.50 -35.68 20.71
N HIS A 286 -0.94 -36.47 19.81
CA HIS A 286 0.08 -37.47 20.18
C HIS A 286 1.37 -37.43 19.36
N GLU A 287 1.35 -36.89 18.12
CA GLU A 287 2.52 -36.93 17.23
C GLU A 287 3.31 -35.62 17.21
N LEU A 288 2.70 -34.50 17.59
CA LEU A 288 3.43 -33.24 17.69
C LEU A 288 4.43 -33.30 18.86
N PRO A 289 5.72 -32.90 18.61
CA PRO A 289 6.76 -32.92 19.63
C PRO A 289 6.62 -31.79 20.69
N PHE A 290 5.55 -31.00 20.63
CA PHE A 290 5.26 -29.88 21.52
C PHE A 290 3.75 -29.64 21.60
N ALA A 291 3.30 -29.01 22.68
CA ALA A 291 1.91 -28.58 22.81
C ALA A 291 1.62 -27.33 21.95
N PRO A 292 0.57 -27.33 21.14
CA PRO A 292 0.14 -26.13 20.40
C PRO A 292 -0.22 -24.98 21.33
N THR A 293 0.02 -23.74 20.88
CA THR A 293 -0.42 -22.54 21.61
C THR A 293 -1.93 -22.33 21.50
N GLY A 294 -2.51 -21.51 22.40
CA GLY A 294 -3.92 -21.17 22.35
C GLY A 294 -4.35 -20.54 21.02
N ASP A 295 -3.50 -19.67 20.45
CA ASP A 295 -3.75 -19.05 19.14
C ASP A 295 -3.74 -20.08 18.00
N GLN A 296 -2.82 -21.04 18.02
CA GLN A 296 -2.77 -22.11 17.04
C GLN A 296 -4.03 -22.99 17.10
N LEU A 297 -4.48 -23.36 18.30
CA LEU A 297 -5.71 -24.14 18.47
C LEU A 297 -6.94 -23.39 17.96
N ARG A 298 -7.08 -22.10 18.28
CA ARG A 298 -8.18 -21.27 17.76
C ARG A 298 -8.14 -21.14 16.23
N ALA A 299 -6.95 -21.00 15.65
CA ALA A 299 -6.79 -20.93 14.21
C ALA A 299 -7.16 -22.27 13.55
N ILE A 300 -6.72 -23.39 14.11
CA ILE A 300 -7.05 -24.75 13.67
C ILE A 300 -8.56 -25.00 13.70
N GLU A 301 -9.23 -24.64 14.79
CA GLU A 301 -10.68 -24.76 14.92
C GLU A 301 -11.43 -23.94 13.87
N THR A 302 -11.02 -22.69 13.70
CA THR A 302 -11.64 -21.78 12.72
C THR A 302 -11.44 -22.29 11.28
N ILE A 303 -10.22 -22.71 10.93
CA ILE A 303 -9.89 -23.28 9.63
C ILE A 303 -10.64 -24.58 9.42
N GLY A 304 -10.72 -25.45 10.45
CA GLY A 304 -11.49 -26.71 10.41
C GLY A 304 -12.97 -26.46 10.09
N SER A 305 -13.56 -25.44 10.70
CA SER A 305 -14.93 -25.02 10.43
C SER A 305 -15.13 -24.51 9.00
N ASP A 306 -14.14 -23.84 8.42
CA ASP A 306 -14.20 -23.40 7.02
C ASP A 306 -14.02 -24.56 6.04
N LEU A 307 -13.09 -25.48 6.32
CA LEU A 307 -12.83 -26.68 5.52
C LEU A 307 -14.01 -27.65 5.48
N ALA A 308 -14.87 -27.64 6.49
CA ALA A 308 -16.08 -28.47 6.55
C ALA A 308 -17.21 -28.02 5.60
N ARG A 309 -17.04 -26.90 4.92
CA ARG A 309 -18.06 -26.33 4.01
C ARG A 309 -17.78 -26.66 2.56
N THR A 310 -18.82 -26.64 1.72
CA THR A 310 -18.72 -26.79 0.25
C THR A 310 -18.26 -25.51 -0.44
N ARG A 311 -18.17 -24.38 0.27
CA ARG A 311 -17.65 -23.13 -0.26
C ARG A 311 -16.13 -23.05 -0.05
N PRO A 312 -15.35 -22.58 -1.02
CA PRO A 312 -13.90 -22.50 -0.88
C PRO A 312 -13.49 -21.50 0.21
N MET A 313 -12.67 -21.94 1.14
CA MET A 313 -12.04 -21.08 2.13
C MET A 313 -11.01 -20.18 1.44
N GLN A 314 -10.99 -18.89 1.79
CA GLN A 314 -9.93 -17.95 1.41
C GLN A 314 -9.51 -17.20 2.68
N ARG A 315 -8.45 -17.71 3.33
CA ARG A 315 -8.04 -17.22 4.66
C ARG A 315 -6.58 -16.82 4.70
N LEU A 316 -6.30 -15.69 5.34
CA LEU A 316 -4.96 -15.20 5.63
C LEU A 316 -4.57 -15.55 7.07
N LEU A 317 -3.56 -16.36 7.25
CA LEU A 317 -2.93 -16.68 8.51
C LEU A 317 -1.72 -15.78 8.73
N MET A 318 -1.86 -14.85 9.65
CA MET A 318 -0.81 -13.91 10.03
C MET A 318 -0.13 -14.35 11.31
N GLY A 319 1.18 -14.16 11.39
CA GLY A 319 1.92 -14.44 12.63
C GLY A 319 3.40 -14.18 12.46
N GLU A 320 4.08 -13.90 13.54
CA GLU A 320 5.52 -13.66 13.53
C GLU A 320 6.32 -14.86 13.02
N VAL A 321 7.57 -14.61 12.66
CA VAL A 321 8.52 -15.69 12.35
C VAL A 321 8.66 -16.61 13.57
N GLY A 322 8.42 -17.91 13.37
CA GLY A 322 8.46 -18.90 14.45
C GLY A 322 7.19 -19.00 15.31
N SER A 323 6.08 -18.35 14.95
CA SER A 323 4.76 -18.53 15.63
C SER A 323 4.10 -19.91 15.34
N GLY A 324 4.72 -20.73 14.48
CA GLY A 324 4.23 -22.08 14.16
C GLY A 324 3.12 -22.12 13.10
N LYS A 325 3.07 -21.16 12.17
CA LYS A 325 2.13 -21.15 11.02
C LYS A 325 2.13 -22.48 10.27
N THR A 326 3.30 -23.10 10.10
CA THR A 326 3.47 -24.38 9.40
C THR A 326 2.68 -25.51 10.05
N VAL A 327 2.52 -25.52 11.38
CA VAL A 327 1.71 -26.52 12.10
C VAL A 327 0.22 -26.37 11.73
N VAL A 328 -0.28 -25.14 11.70
CA VAL A 328 -1.67 -24.86 11.31
C VAL A 328 -1.91 -25.22 9.84
N ALA A 329 -0.96 -24.90 8.98
CA ALA A 329 -1.02 -25.27 7.56
C ALA A 329 -0.98 -26.79 7.36
N LEU A 330 -0.11 -27.50 8.09
CA LEU A 330 -0.03 -28.95 8.02
C LEU A 330 -1.33 -29.61 8.49
N HIS A 331 -1.95 -29.10 9.55
CA HIS A 331 -3.29 -29.57 9.96
C HIS A 331 -4.30 -29.48 8.82
N ALA A 332 -4.38 -28.33 8.11
CA ALA A 332 -5.29 -28.18 6.98
C ALA A 332 -4.96 -29.16 5.82
N MET A 333 -3.67 -29.37 5.54
CA MET A 333 -3.24 -30.34 4.49
C MET A 333 -3.53 -31.77 4.88
N LEU A 334 -3.36 -32.15 6.16
CA LEU A 334 -3.69 -33.49 6.66
C LEU A 334 -5.20 -33.75 6.60
N ARG A 335 -6.04 -32.75 6.83
CA ARG A 335 -7.49 -32.85 6.65
C ARG A 335 -7.84 -33.26 5.22
N ALA A 336 -7.19 -32.67 4.20
CA ALA A 336 -7.38 -33.06 2.82
C ALA A 336 -6.94 -34.53 2.57
N ALA A 337 -5.74 -34.86 3.03
CA ALA A 337 -5.15 -36.22 2.85
C ALA A 337 -6.02 -37.31 3.48
N GLU A 338 -6.58 -37.08 4.65
CA GLU A 338 -7.43 -38.02 5.37
C GLU A 338 -8.80 -38.24 4.71
N HIS A 339 -9.31 -37.24 4.00
CA HIS A 339 -10.52 -37.36 3.19
C HIS A 339 -10.24 -37.97 1.77
N GLY A 340 -9.00 -38.41 1.52
CA GLY A 340 -8.63 -38.97 0.22
C GLY A 340 -8.37 -37.94 -0.87
N HIS A 341 -8.20 -36.67 -0.49
CA HIS A 341 -7.90 -35.57 -1.39
C HIS A 341 -6.43 -35.12 -1.27
N GLN A 342 -6.02 -34.25 -2.16
CA GLN A 342 -4.65 -33.75 -2.24
C GLN A 342 -4.54 -32.33 -1.69
N ALA A 343 -3.35 -32.02 -1.14
CA ALA A 343 -2.98 -30.70 -0.71
C ALA A 343 -1.67 -30.26 -1.37
N ALA A 344 -1.56 -28.96 -1.68
CA ALA A 344 -0.37 -28.36 -2.24
C ALA A 344 0.10 -27.17 -1.40
N MET A 345 1.41 -27.09 -1.12
CA MET A 345 2.03 -25.95 -0.46
C MET A 345 3.01 -25.27 -1.40
N MET A 346 2.78 -24.00 -1.68
CA MET A 346 3.64 -23.18 -2.55
C MET A 346 4.48 -22.19 -1.73
N ALA A 347 5.80 -22.23 -1.94
CA ALA A 347 6.76 -21.32 -1.34
C ALA A 347 7.46 -20.47 -2.43
N PRO A 348 7.89 -19.23 -2.13
CA PRO A 348 8.43 -18.31 -3.13
C PRO A 348 9.82 -18.70 -3.65
N THR A 349 10.57 -19.50 -2.90
CA THR A 349 11.93 -19.95 -3.28
C THR A 349 12.10 -21.43 -3.06
N GLU A 350 13.04 -22.03 -3.79
CA GLU A 350 13.37 -23.47 -3.65
C GLU A 350 13.86 -23.80 -2.24
N THR A 351 14.70 -22.96 -1.66
CA THR A 351 15.21 -23.14 -0.30
C THR A 351 14.09 -23.19 0.74
N LEU A 352 13.08 -22.29 0.63
CA LEU A 352 11.91 -22.33 1.52
C LEU A 352 11.06 -23.59 1.29
N ALA A 353 10.87 -23.99 0.02
CA ALA A 353 10.14 -25.21 -0.29
C ALA A 353 10.82 -26.45 0.32
N GLU A 354 12.15 -26.55 0.21
CA GLU A 354 12.96 -27.59 0.83
C GLU A 354 12.86 -27.58 2.36
N GLN A 355 12.90 -26.37 2.96
CA GLN A 355 12.76 -26.22 4.40
C GLN A 355 11.36 -26.62 4.90
N HIS A 356 10.30 -26.19 4.21
CA HIS A 356 8.94 -26.63 4.54
C HIS A 356 8.79 -28.14 4.38
N PHE A 357 9.33 -28.70 3.30
CA PHE A 357 9.31 -30.14 3.06
C PHE A 357 9.98 -30.91 4.20
N ALA A 358 11.20 -30.52 4.59
CA ALA A 358 11.94 -31.15 5.70
C ALA A 358 11.21 -31.00 7.05
N THR A 359 10.64 -29.80 7.31
CA THR A 359 9.86 -29.55 8.53
C THR A 359 8.60 -30.41 8.58
N ILE A 360 7.86 -30.49 7.49
CA ILE A 360 6.65 -31.31 7.39
C ILE A 360 6.99 -32.78 7.57
N GLN A 361 8.06 -33.31 6.91
CA GLN A 361 8.52 -34.68 7.11
C GLN A 361 8.81 -34.97 8.58
N LYS A 362 9.50 -34.06 9.27
CA LYS A 362 9.82 -34.20 10.69
C LYS A 362 8.57 -34.21 11.58
N LEU A 363 7.57 -33.34 11.26
CA LEU A 363 6.33 -33.23 12.01
C LEU A 363 5.37 -34.42 11.76
N LEU A 364 5.47 -35.08 10.62
CA LEU A 364 4.64 -36.26 10.29
C LEU A 364 5.07 -37.52 11.02
N GLY A 365 6.27 -37.58 11.59
CA GLY A 365 6.75 -38.71 12.42
C GLY A 365 6.88 -40.07 11.71
N GLY A 366 6.62 -40.13 10.39
CA GLY A 366 6.69 -41.36 9.59
C GLY A 366 5.44 -41.69 8.79
N GLU A 367 4.96 -42.49 8.27
CA GLU A 367 4.22 -43.29 7.29
C GLU A 367 2.83 -42.80 6.83
N GLN A 368 2.19 -41.76 7.38
CA GLN A 368 0.75 -41.57 7.18
C GLN A 368 0.34 -40.65 6.02
N ALA A 369 1.25 -39.81 5.50
CA ALA A 369 0.98 -38.99 4.34
C ALA A 369 2.13 -39.11 3.33
N ARG A 370 1.79 -39.40 2.07
CA ARG A 370 2.77 -39.44 0.99
C ARG A 370 3.08 -38.03 0.52
N ILE A 371 4.29 -37.57 0.82
CA ILE A 371 4.73 -36.20 0.52
C ILE A 371 5.84 -36.19 -0.53
N ALA A 372 5.80 -35.20 -1.44
CA ALA A 372 6.84 -34.96 -2.42
C ALA A 372 7.25 -33.48 -2.48
N LEU A 373 8.48 -33.22 -2.94
CA LEU A 373 9.01 -31.92 -3.27
C LEU A 373 9.08 -31.73 -4.78
N LEU A 374 8.55 -30.61 -5.30
CA LEU A 374 8.58 -30.26 -6.71
C LEU A 374 9.03 -28.79 -6.89
N THR A 375 10.26 -28.63 -7.42
CA THR A 375 10.87 -27.32 -7.67
C THR A 375 11.39 -27.26 -9.11
N GLY A 376 11.86 -26.08 -9.55
CA GLY A 376 12.48 -25.93 -10.87
C GLY A 376 13.75 -26.76 -11.04
N SER A 377 14.50 -26.99 -9.95
CA SER A 377 15.73 -27.80 -9.94
C SER A 377 15.48 -29.32 -9.82
N THR A 378 14.22 -29.77 -9.68
CA THR A 378 13.91 -31.21 -9.58
C THR A 378 14.36 -31.97 -10.82
N PRO A 379 15.21 -33.00 -10.70
CA PRO A 379 15.68 -33.77 -11.84
C PRO A 379 14.54 -34.37 -12.67
N ALA A 380 14.69 -34.37 -14.01
CA ALA A 380 13.61 -34.73 -14.94
C ALA A 380 12.99 -36.14 -14.69
N ALA A 381 13.77 -37.11 -14.25
CA ALA A 381 13.26 -38.45 -13.92
C ALA A 381 12.35 -38.39 -12.68
N ARG A 382 12.79 -37.71 -11.61
CA ARG A 382 12.02 -37.51 -10.37
C ARG A 382 10.79 -36.65 -10.62
N ARG A 383 10.92 -35.60 -11.45
CA ARG A 383 9.79 -34.78 -11.84
C ARG A 383 8.68 -35.60 -12.48
N ARG A 384 9.01 -36.44 -13.46
CA ARG A 384 8.05 -37.35 -14.12
C ARG A 384 7.35 -38.30 -13.15
N ASP A 385 8.08 -38.87 -12.19
CA ASP A 385 7.53 -39.77 -11.17
C ASP A 385 6.55 -39.00 -10.26
N VAL A 386 6.94 -37.79 -9.78
CA VAL A 386 6.08 -36.95 -8.94
C VAL A 386 4.81 -36.55 -9.69
N LEU A 387 4.91 -36.11 -10.96
CA LEU A 387 3.76 -35.76 -11.78
C LEU A 387 2.80 -36.92 -12.00
N ALA A 388 3.31 -38.09 -12.28
CA ALA A 388 2.49 -39.30 -12.44
C ALA A 388 1.73 -39.64 -11.13
N LYS A 389 2.42 -39.57 -10.00
CA LYS A 389 1.83 -39.84 -8.68
C LYS A 389 0.83 -38.76 -8.21
N LEU A 390 1.02 -37.52 -8.64
CA LEU A 390 0.01 -36.46 -8.42
C LEU A 390 -1.24 -36.72 -9.26
N ALA A 391 -1.06 -37.02 -10.54
CA ALA A 391 -2.18 -37.26 -11.44
C ALA A 391 -2.97 -38.54 -11.06
N SER A 392 -2.34 -39.55 -10.48
CA SER A 392 -3.01 -40.76 -9.99
C SER A 392 -3.64 -40.63 -8.60
N GLY A 393 -3.37 -39.56 -7.85
CA GLY A 393 -3.80 -39.39 -6.44
C GLY A 393 -2.97 -40.21 -5.44
N GLU A 394 -1.87 -40.85 -5.86
CA GLU A 394 -0.98 -41.57 -4.95
C GLU A 394 -0.27 -40.64 -3.96
N LEU A 395 0.10 -39.43 -4.38
CA LEU A 395 0.65 -38.40 -3.48
C LEU A 395 -0.46 -37.58 -2.85
N SER A 396 -0.46 -37.51 -1.52
CA SER A 396 -1.44 -36.75 -0.76
C SER A 396 -1.03 -35.25 -0.58
N ILE A 397 0.29 -35.01 -0.43
CA ILE A 397 0.80 -33.66 -0.18
C ILE A 397 1.98 -33.38 -1.13
N VAL A 398 1.99 -32.21 -1.73
CA VAL A 398 3.14 -31.72 -2.50
C VAL A 398 3.57 -30.35 -1.99
N VAL A 399 4.88 -30.18 -1.79
CA VAL A 399 5.50 -28.89 -1.47
C VAL A 399 6.32 -28.47 -2.69
N GLY A 400 6.27 -27.20 -3.07
CA GLY A 400 7.05 -26.73 -4.20
C GLY A 400 7.07 -25.22 -4.36
N THR A 401 7.57 -24.77 -5.49
CA THR A 401 7.61 -23.37 -5.89
C THR A 401 6.57 -23.10 -6.98
N HIS A 402 6.76 -22.04 -7.77
CA HIS A 402 5.96 -21.77 -8.98
C HIS A 402 5.89 -22.96 -9.95
N ALA A 403 6.78 -23.95 -9.83
CA ALA A 403 6.70 -25.21 -10.58
C ALA A 403 5.36 -25.94 -10.39
N LEU A 404 4.64 -25.72 -9.27
CA LEU A 404 3.32 -26.27 -9.00
C LEU A 404 2.20 -25.69 -9.87
N ILE A 405 2.39 -24.53 -10.44
CA ILE A 405 1.41 -23.87 -11.32
C ILE A 405 1.68 -24.06 -12.81
N GLU A 406 2.74 -24.79 -13.17
CA GLU A 406 3.03 -25.11 -14.55
C GLU A 406 1.93 -25.98 -15.19
N PRO A 407 1.67 -25.86 -16.50
CA PRO A 407 0.56 -26.54 -17.17
C PRO A 407 0.59 -28.08 -17.13
N ASP A 408 1.79 -28.66 -17.01
CA ASP A 408 2.02 -30.11 -16.97
C ASP A 408 1.72 -30.74 -15.59
N VAL A 409 1.51 -29.95 -14.56
CA VAL A 409 1.15 -30.47 -13.23
C VAL A 409 -0.36 -30.70 -13.18
N ALA A 410 -0.81 -31.91 -13.03
CA ALA A 410 -2.19 -32.31 -12.86
C ALA A 410 -2.41 -32.96 -11.49
N PHE A 411 -3.52 -32.60 -10.83
CA PHE A 411 -3.96 -33.21 -9.58
C PHE A 411 -5.17 -34.10 -9.83
N ALA A 412 -5.27 -35.21 -9.13
CA ALA A 412 -6.47 -36.05 -9.17
C ALA A 412 -7.65 -35.36 -8.43
N SER A 413 -7.39 -34.75 -7.27
CA SER A 413 -8.40 -34.06 -6.48
C SER A 413 -7.73 -33.09 -5.49
N LEU A 414 -7.42 -31.85 -5.94
CA LEU A 414 -6.81 -30.83 -5.09
C LEU A 414 -7.85 -30.15 -4.21
N ALA A 415 -7.84 -30.40 -2.90
CA ALA A 415 -8.80 -29.85 -1.96
C ALA A 415 -8.25 -28.66 -1.15
N VAL A 416 -6.95 -28.65 -0.83
CA VAL A 416 -6.35 -27.60 -0.01
C VAL A 416 -5.08 -27.05 -0.68
N THR A 417 -4.98 -25.73 -0.74
CA THR A 417 -3.77 -25.02 -1.16
C THR A 417 -3.25 -24.15 -0.05
N VAL A 418 -1.95 -24.16 0.18
CA VAL A 418 -1.27 -23.28 1.13
C VAL A 418 -0.26 -22.44 0.36
N ILE A 419 -0.31 -21.13 0.55
CA ILE A 419 0.58 -20.16 -0.12
C ILE A 419 1.37 -19.40 0.94
N ASP A 420 2.67 -19.67 1.03
CA ASP A 420 3.53 -18.98 2.00
C ASP A 420 4.12 -17.70 1.41
N GLU A 421 4.30 -16.68 2.25
CA GLU A 421 4.81 -15.36 1.88
C GLU A 421 4.07 -14.78 0.66
N GLN A 422 2.74 -14.75 0.74
CA GLN A 422 1.84 -14.41 -0.38
C GLN A 422 2.21 -13.09 -1.11
N HIS A 423 2.84 -12.13 -0.41
CA HIS A 423 3.22 -10.83 -0.98
C HIS A 423 4.33 -10.93 -2.05
N ARG A 424 5.01 -12.07 -2.15
CA ARG A 424 6.06 -12.34 -3.13
C ARG A 424 5.54 -12.98 -4.43
N PHE A 425 4.26 -13.31 -4.47
CA PHE A 425 3.62 -13.86 -5.67
C PHE A 425 2.71 -12.85 -6.34
N GLY A 426 2.74 -12.81 -7.66
CA GLY A 426 1.75 -12.07 -8.43
C GLY A 426 0.33 -12.61 -8.19
N VAL A 427 -0.68 -11.77 -8.32
CA VAL A 427 -2.06 -12.13 -8.02
C VAL A 427 -2.53 -13.32 -8.85
N ARG A 428 -2.23 -13.33 -10.17
CA ARG A 428 -2.56 -14.45 -11.08
C ARG A 428 -1.91 -15.77 -10.66
N GLN A 429 -0.72 -15.73 -10.06
CA GLN A 429 -0.04 -16.93 -9.59
C GLN A 429 -0.70 -17.52 -8.33
N ARG A 430 -1.23 -16.65 -7.45
CA ARG A 430 -1.94 -17.07 -6.23
C ARG A 430 -3.27 -17.75 -6.56
N GLU A 431 -4.02 -17.22 -7.51
CA GLU A 431 -5.31 -17.75 -7.95
C GLU A 431 -5.15 -19.01 -8.79
N ALA A 432 -4.10 -19.09 -9.63
CA ALA A 432 -3.88 -20.19 -10.55
C ALA A 432 -3.79 -21.58 -9.89
N LEU A 433 -3.33 -21.69 -8.65
CA LEU A 433 -3.25 -22.97 -7.95
C LEU A 433 -4.61 -23.37 -7.37
N GLY A 434 -5.33 -22.44 -6.76
CA GLY A 434 -6.63 -22.71 -6.12
C GLY A 434 -7.80 -22.89 -7.11
N GLU A 435 -7.68 -22.32 -8.31
CA GLU A 435 -8.72 -22.33 -9.36
C GLU A 435 -8.42 -23.31 -10.51
N ARG A 436 -7.51 -24.28 -10.31
CA ARG A 436 -7.15 -25.26 -11.33
C ARG A 436 -8.31 -26.13 -11.81
N ASP A 437 -9.20 -26.49 -10.92
CA ASP A 437 -10.46 -27.13 -11.23
C ASP A 437 -11.61 -26.18 -10.90
N PRO A 438 -12.22 -25.50 -11.90
CA PRO A 438 -13.33 -24.61 -11.65
C PRO A 438 -14.57 -25.28 -11.06
N ALA A 439 -14.73 -26.59 -11.26
CA ALA A 439 -15.84 -27.35 -10.69
C ALA A 439 -15.61 -27.65 -9.19
N HIS A 440 -14.37 -27.82 -8.79
CA HIS A 440 -13.98 -28.10 -7.41
C HIS A 440 -12.85 -27.17 -6.96
N PRO A 441 -13.15 -25.87 -6.72
CA PRO A 441 -12.14 -24.91 -6.28
C PRO A 441 -11.57 -25.30 -4.93
N ALA A 442 -10.24 -25.25 -4.79
CA ALA A 442 -9.57 -25.63 -3.55
C ALA A 442 -9.76 -24.59 -2.43
N HIS A 443 -9.81 -25.06 -1.19
CA HIS A 443 -9.65 -24.21 -0.02
C HIS A 443 -8.24 -23.63 0.00
N THR A 444 -8.11 -22.31 0.12
CA THR A 444 -6.81 -21.62 0.08
C THR A 444 -6.47 -20.98 1.42
N LEU A 445 -5.33 -21.35 1.97
CA LEU A 445 -4.74 -20.75 3.15
C LEU A 445 -3.51 -19.93 2.73
N HIS A 446 -3.61 -18.62 2.84
CA HIS A 446 -2.49 -17.71 2.65
C HIS A 446 -1.73 -17.55 3.96
N MET A 447 -0.40 -17.52 3.92
CA MET A 447 0.43 -17.26 5.09
C MET A 447 1.33 -16.05 4.86
N THR A 448 1.62 -15.33 5.95
CA THR A 448 2.63 -14.28 5.95
C THR A 448 3.37 -14.25 7.29
N ALA A 449 4.70 -14.10 7.23
CA ALA A 449 5.54 -13.90 8.40
C ALA A 449 5.71 -12.42 8.77
N THR A 450 5.30 -11.51 7.88
CA THR A 450 5.25 -10.08 8.21
C THR A 450 3.99 -9.80 9.02
N PRO A 451 4.11 -9.30 10.24
CA PRO A 451 2.96 -8.75 10.95
C PRO A 451 2.39 -7.57 10.13
N ILE A 452 1.13 -7.67 9.76
CA ILE A 452 0.43 -6.63 9.01
C ILE A 452 -0.51 -5.91 9.98
N PRO A 453 -0.39 -4.60 10.18
CA PRO A 453 -1.35 -3.84 10.99
C PRO A 453 -2.78 -4.08 10.52
N ARG A 454 -3.72 -4.10 11.47
CA ARG A 454 -5.14 -4.35 11.14
C ARG A 454 -5.68 -3.41 10.07
N THR A 455 -5.32 -2.14 10.15
CA THR A 455 -5.71 -1.12 9.16
C THR A 455 -5.16 -1.43 7.78
N GLN A 456 -3.89 -1.82 7.68
CA GLN A 456 -3.27 -2.20 6.42
C GLN A 456 -3.85 -3.53 5.90
N SER A 457 -4.18 -4.47 6.78
CA SER A 457 -4.86 -5.72 6.42
C SER A 457 -6.25 -5.44 5.83
N LEU A 458 -7.06 -4.57 6.43
CA LEU A 458 -8.36 -4.17 5.90
C LEU A 458 -8.24 -3.42 4.56
N ALA A 459 -7.18 -2.62 4.41
CA ALA A 459 -6.96 -1.83 3.20
C ALA A 459 -6.46 -2.65 1.99
N ARG A 460 -5.77 -3.78 2.22
CA ARG A 460 -5.15 -4.60 1.16
C ARG A 460 -5.80 -5.97 0.97
N TYR A 461 -6.30 -6.55 2.06
CA TYR A 461 -6.80 -7.93 2.12
C TYR A 461 -8.21 -8.00 2.74
N GLY A 462 -8.97 -6.90 2.64
CA GLY A 462 -10.31 -6.79 3.23
C GLY A 462 -11.34 -7.77 2.67
N ASP A 463 -10.97 -8.51 1.66
CA ASP A 463 -11.74 -9.60 1.04
C ASP A 463 -11.39 -10.99 1.58
N LEU A 464 -10.26 -11.17 2.31
CA LEU A 464 -9.88 -12.43 2.94
C LEU A 464 -10.37 -12.51 4.39
N ASP A 465 -10.72 -13.72 4.81
CA ASP A 465 -10.89 -14.01 6.24
C ASP A 465 -9.52 -14.06 6.91
N THR A 466 -9.38 -13.59 8.14
CA THR A 466 -8.08 -13.50 8.81
C THR A 466 -8.03 -14.31 10.09
N SER A 467 -6.89 -14.95 10.34
CA SER A 467 -6.52 -15.55 11.63
C SER A 467 -5.12 -15.07 12.01
N THR A 468 -4.91 -14.74 13.29
CA THR A 468 -3.65 -14.16 13.75
C THR A 468 -3.05 -14.99 14.87
N LEU A 469 -1.76 -15.33 14.75
CA LEU A 469 -0.98 -16.01 15.80
C LEU A 469 -0.08 -14.97 16.48
N ARG A 470 -0.43 -14.55 17.68
CA ARG A 470 0.36 -13.61 18.49
C ARG A 470 1.21 -14.34 19.54
N GLU A 471 0.72 -15.49 20.02
CA GLU A 471 1.45 -16.30 20.98
C GLU A 471 2.65 -16.97 20.32
N LEU A 472 3.80 -16.93 20.99
CA LEU A 472 4.99 -17.67 20.58
C LEU A 472 4.99 -19.04 21.29
N PRO A 473 5.48 -20.11 20.64
CA PRO A 473 5.61 -21.43 21.26
C PRO A 473 6.46 -21.39 22.53
N SER A 474 6.11 -22.22 23.51
CA SER A 474 6.82 -22.35 24.79
C SER A 474 8.29 -22.72 24.55
N GLY A 475 9.21 -22.14 25.34
CA GLY A 475 10.65 -22.39 25.25
C GLY A 475 11.44 -21.37 24.43
N ARG A 476 10.79 -20.50 23.68
CA ARG A 476 11.48 -19.41 22.95
C ARG A 476 11.86 -18.29 23.92
N ARG A 477 13.14 -17.96 23.96
CA ARG A 477 13.63 -16.84 24.77
C ARG A 477 13.57 -15.54 23.97
N PRO A 478 13.22 -14.40 24.61
CA PRO A 478 13.26 -13.11 23.95
C PRO A 478 14.68 -12.76 23.51
N VAL A 479 14.81 -12.20 22.31
CA VAL A 479 16.09 -11.72 21.78
C VAL A 479 16.42 -10.36 22.37
N THR A 480 17.56 -10.25 23.04
CA THR A 480 18.05 -8.97 23.58
C THR A 480 18.52 -8.09 22.43
N THR A 481 17.82 -6.98 22.19
CA THR A 481 18.16 -6.05 21.11
C THR A 481 18.88 -4.84 21.68
N ARG A 482 20.01 -4.46 21.06
CA ARG A 482 20.82 -3.29 21.46
C ARG A 482 21.15 -2.44 20.25
N LEU A 483 20.97 -1.13 20.39
CA LEU A 483 21.51 -0.15 19.47
C LEU A 483 23.00 0.05 19.81
N VAL A 484 23.82 0.06 18.78
CA VAL A 484 25.29 0.22 18.87
C VAL A 484 25.67 1.56 18.27
N VAL A 485 26.23 2.43 19.07
CA VAL A 485 26.57 3.80 18.68
C VAL A 485 28.10 4.05 18.90
N GLY A 486 28.78 4.37 17.82
CA GLY A 486 30.21 4.64 17.86
C GLY A 486 31.09 3.38 17.87
N GLU A 487 32.39 3.60 17.82
CA GLU A 487 33.37 2.52 17.65
C GLU A 487 33.57 1.67 18.93
N ASP A 488 33.44 2.26 20.12
CA ASP A 488 33.62 1.53 21.38
C ASP A 488 32.52 0.49 21.60
N GLU A 489 31.27 0.88 21.38
CA GLU A 489 30.14 -0.05 21.48
C GLU A 489 30.18 -1.09 20.37
N ARG A 490 30.64 -0.71 19.17
CA ARG A 490 30.84 -1.63 18.06
C ARG A 490 31.91 -2.67 18.39
N ALA A 491 33.02 -2.26 18.94
CA ALA A 491 34.08 -3.17 19.40
C ALA A 491 33.58 -4.14 20.48
N ALA A 492 32.74 -3.65 21.43
CA ALA A 492 32.11 -4.49 22.45
C ALA A 492 31.11 -5.50 21.84
N ALA A 493 30.35 -5.10 20.81
CA ALA A 493 29.45 -6.01 20.11
C ALA A 493 30.19 -7.14 19.37
N TYR A 494 31.31 -6.81 18.70
CA TYR A 494 32.19 -7.81 18.09
C TYR A 494 32.88 -8.71 19.12
N GLU A 495 33.25 -8.21 20.30
CA GLU A 495 33.81 -9.05 21.37
C GLU A 495 32.76 -10.05 21.88
N HIS A 496 31.53 -9.60 22.14
CA HIS A 496 30.45 -10.50 22.50
C HIS A 496 30.19 -11.57 21.40
N LEU A 497 30.24 -11.17 20.11
CA LEU A 497 30.12 -12.12 19.01
C LEU A 497 31.24 -13.16 19.05
N ARG A 498 32.51 -12.77 19.23
CA ARG A 498 33.66 -13.69 19.38
C ARG A 498 33.52 -14.64 20.57
N GLU A 499 33.00 -14.16 21.71
CA GLU A 499 32.73 -15.01 22.87
C GLU A 499 31.70 -16.09 22.53
N GLN A 500 30.61 -15.76 21.81
CA GLN A 500 29.62 -16.73 21.39
C GLN A 500 30.20 -17.74 20.38
N LEU A 501 31.03 -17.29 19.43
CA LEU A 501 31.68 -18.17 18.47
C LEU A 501 32.65 -19.15 19.17
N ARG A 502 33.46 -18.68 20.16
CA ARG A 502 34.35 -19.53 20.98
C ARG A 502 33.56 -20.55 21.81
N ALA A 503 32.32 -20.20 22.19
CA ALA A 503 31.39 -21.13 22.85
C ALA A 503 30.72 -22.12 21.89
N GLY A 504 31.13 -22.18 20.62
CA GLY A 504 30.58 -23.07 19.60
C GLY A 504 29.25 -22.62 19.02
N ARG A 505 28.86 -21.34 19.19
CA ARG A 505 27.66 -20.75 18.62
C ARG A 505 27.94 -20.19 17.22
N GLN A 506 26.87 -19.81 16.52
CA GLN A 506 26.94 -19.22 15.19
C GLN A 506 26.34 -17.81 15.20
N ALA A 507 26.74 -17.00 14.21
CA ALA A 507 26.32 -15.62 14.11
C ALA A 507 25.97 -15.22 12.66
N TYR A 508 25.05 -14.26 12.53
CA TYR A 508 24.79 -13.54 11.30
C TYR A 508 25.38 -12.13 11.37
N VAL A 509 26.03 -11.70 10.30
CA VAL A 509 26.43 -10.31 10.08
C VAL A 509 25.73 -9.82 8.81
N VAL A 510 24.89 -8.81 8.93
CA VAL A 510 24.07 -8.31 7.82
C VAL A 510 24.53 -6.92 7.43
N CYS A 511 24.86 -6.76 6.14
CA CYS A 511 25.29 -5.50 5.57
C CYS A 511 24.22 -4.97 4.59
N PRO A 512 23.94 -3.66 4.55
CA PRO A 512 22.98 -3.11 3.59
C PRO A 512 23.51 -3.19 2.16
N LEU A 513 22.58 -3.29 1.18
CA LEU A 513 22.90 -3.01 -0.22
C LEU A 513 23.29 -1.52 -0.34
N ILE A 514 24.46 -1.22 -0.88
CA ILE A 514 24.87 0.15 -1.16
C ILE A 514 24.24 0.52 -2.52
N GLU A 515 23.09 1.20 -2.49
CA GLU A 515 22.62 2.01 -3.60
C GLU A 515 23.13 3.44 -3.38
N GLU A 516 24.14 3.84 -4.16
CA GLU A 516 24.38 5.26 -4.42
C GLU A 516 23.51 5.63 -5.64
N SER A 517 22.35 6.19 -5.38
CA SER A 517 21.67 7.11 -6.31
C SER A 517 20.53 7.84 -5.60
N ASP A 518 20.79 9.08 -5.25
CA ASP A 518 19.80 10.14 -5.31
C ASP A 518 19.43 10.33 -6.80
N ASP A 519 18.12 10.52 -7.09
CA ASP A 519 17.48 10.88 -8.34
C ASP A 519 17.09 9.77 -9.35
N GLY A 520 15.78 9.50 -9.38
CA GLY A 520 14.89 9.39 -10.54
C GLY A 520 15.15 8.30 -11.60
N GLU A 521 14.22 7.33 -11.71
CA GLU A 521 13.99 6.43 -12.85
C GLU A 521 15.16 5.50 -13.26
N ALA A 522 15.27 4.38 -12.56
CA ALA A 522 16.23 3.33 -12.91
C ALA A 522 15.84 2.56 -14.19
N SER A 523 16.67 2.63 -15.22
CA SER A 523 16.61 1.78 -16.40
C SER A 523 17.11 0.35 -16.07
N VAL A 524 16.75 -0.64 -16.90
CA VAL A 524 17.15 -2.07 -16.73
C VAL A 524 18.67 -2.28 -16.68
N GLU A 525 19.47 -1.34 -17.22
CA GLU A 525 20.93 -1.35 -17.17
C GLU A 525 21.49 -0.89 -15.81
N GLU A 526 20.77 -0.04 -15.05
CA GLU A 526 21.17 0.45 -13.72
C GLU A 526 21.02 -0.62 -12.64
N THR A 527 20.04 -1.53 -12.77
CA THR A 527 19.86 -2.66 -11.85
C THR A 527 21.10 -3.59 -11.83
N SER A 528 21.78 -3.74 -12.95
CA SER A 528 23.03 -4.52 -13.04
C SER A 528 24.23 -3.81 -12.38
N GLY A 529 24.23 -2.50 -12.38
CA GLY A 529 25.24 -1.65 -11.72
C GLY A 529 25.13 -1.68 -10.20
N ALA A 530 23.92 -1.49 -9.66
CA ALA A 530 23.63 -1.53 -8.23
C ALA A 530 23.97 -2.91 -7.60
N GLN A 531 23.64 -4.00 -8.28
CA GLN A 531 24.00 -5.35 -7.84
C GLN A 531 25.51 -5.58 -7.79
N ARG A 532 26.28 -5.03 -8.74
CA ARG A 532 27.76 -5.12 -8.73
C ARG A 532 28.39 -4.31 -7.59
N THR A 533 27.83 -3.15 -7.27
CA THR A 533 28.31 -2.30 -6.18
C THR A 533 28.03 -2.94 -4.82
N ALA A 534 26.82 -3.51 -4.64
CA ALA A 534 26.45 -4.26 -3.46
C ALA A 534 27.33 -5.51 -3.23
N LEU A 535 27.68 -6.21 -4.31
CA LEU A 535 28.58 -7.35 -4.27
C LEU A 535 29.98 -6.94 -3.79
N ARG A 536 30.50 -5.82 -4.31
CA ARG A 536 31.83 -5.29 -3.88
C ARG A 536 31.84 -4.94 -2.41
N ALA A 537 30.77 -4.30 -1.90
CA ALA A 537 30.66 -3.92 -0.50
C ALA A 537 30.62 -5.14 0.43
N ALA A 538 29.78 -6.13 0.14
CA ALA A 538 29.68 -7.35 0.94
C ALA A 538 30.98 -8.19 0.89
N THR A 539 31.65 -8.25 -0.27
CA THR A 539 32.94 -8.92 -0.41
C THR A 539 34.07 -8.18 0.33
N ALA A 540 34.06 -6.85 0.26
CA ALA A 540 35.03 -6.04 1.02
C ALA A 540 34.85 -6.21 2.53
N GLU A 541 33.61 -6.27 2.99
CA GLU A 541 33.28 -6.51 4.39
C GLU A 541 33.70 -7.93 4.84
N LEU A 542 33.50 -8.95 4.01
CA LEU A 542 34.01 -10.30 4.28
C LEU A 542 35.52 -10.27 4.50
N VAL A 543 36.26 -9.63 3.59
CA VAL A 543 37.74 -9.53 3.70
C VAL A 543 38.12 -8.79 4.97
N ARG A 544 37.52 -7.63 5.22
CA ARG A 544 37.78 -6.82 6.43
C ARG A 544 37.54 -7.62 7.71
N LEU A 545 36.42 -8.33 7.81
CA LEU A 545 36.08 -9.13 8.99
C LEU A 545 37.02 -10.35 9.14
N ARG A 546 37.39 -10.99 8.04
CA ARG A 546 38.30 -12.17 8.04
C ARG A 546 39.70 -11.82 8.46
N GLU A 547 40.20 -10.65 8.08
CA GLU A 547 41.51 -10.15 8.43
C GLU A 547 41.54 -9.37 9.75
N GLY A 548 40.39 -8.86 10.20
CA GLY A 548 40.23 -8.02 11.39
C GLY A 548 39.51 -8.71 12.53
N GLU A 549 38.27 -8.24 12.82
CA GLU A 549 37.54 -8.57 14.05
C GLU A 549 37.20 -10.06 14.19
N LEU A 550 37.06 -10.80 13.09
CA LEU A 550 36.70 -12.22 13.07
C LEU A 550 37.83 -13.12 12.54
N ALA A 551 39.07 -12.67 12.64
CA ALA A 551 40.24 -13.48 12.28
C ALA A 551 40.27 -14.81 13.07
N GLY A 552 40.46 -15.90 12.36
CA GLY A 552 40.49 -17.27 12.93
C GLY A 552 39.15 -17.99 13.02
N PHE A 553 38.05 -17.41 12.55
CA PHE A 553 36.75 -18.05 12.42
C PHE A 553 36.42 -18.34 10.94
N GLU A 554 35.60 -19.36 10.72
CA GLU A 554 35.15 -19.72 9.37
C GLU A 554 33.92 -18.87 8.98
N LEU A 555 34.10 -18.05 7.94
CA LEU A 555 33.12 -17.10 7.44
C LEU A 555 32.65 -17.51 6.05
N GLU A 556 31.34 -17.48 5.82
CA GLU A 556 30.71 -17.65 4.51
C GLU A 556 29.96 -16.39 4.09
N LEU A 557 29.88 -16.15 2.78
CA LEU A 557 29.20 -14.99 2.18
C LEU A 557 27.93 -15.45 1.48
N LEU A 558 26.83 -14.70 1.68
CA LEU A 558 25.55 -14.92 1.00
C LEU A 558 24.98 -13.59 0.45
N HIS A 559 24.84 -13.49 -0.87
CA HIS A 559 24.29 -12.30 -1.51
C HIS A 559 23.39 -12.61 -2.71
N GLY A 560 22.60 -11.62 -3.16
CA GLY A 560 21.62 -11.77 -4.24
C GLY A 560 22.20 -12.21 -5.57
N GLY A 561 23.42 -11.82 -5.91
CA GLY A 561 24.10 -12.12 -7.18
C GLY A 561 24.74 -13.51 -7.29
N MET A 562 24.73 -14.33 -6.22
CA MET A 562 25.25 -15.72 -6.28
C MET A 562 24.34 -16.63 -7.10
N ARG A 563 24.91 -17.64 -7.74
CA ARG A 563 24.15 -18.70 -8.41
C ARG A 563 23.39 -19.53 -7.36
N PRO A 564 22.24 -20.12 -7.73
CA PRO A 564 21.46 -20.93 -6.78
C PRO A 564 22.27 -22.01 -6.05
N ALA A 565 23.12 -22.74 -6.76
CA ALA A 565 24.00 -23.78 -6.19
C ALA A 565 25.01 -23.21 -5.18
N GLU A 566 25.56 -22.03 -5.43
CA GLU A 566 26.50 -21.35 -4.51
C GLU A 566 25.78 -20.89 -3.24
N LYS A 567 24.57 -20.31 -3.38
CA LYS A 567 23.72 -19.96 -2.24
C LYS A 567 23.39 -21.16 -1.37
N GLN A 568 23.01 -22.26 -1.99
CA GLN A 568 22.70 -23.49 -1.30
C GLN A 568 23.92 -24.07 -0.58
N ALA A 569 25.11 -24.04 -1.20
CA ALA A 569 26.36 -24.48 -0.59
C ALA A 569 26.75 -23.64 0.63
N ALA A 570 26.68 -22.31 0.55
CA ALA A 570 26.96 -21.41 1.66
C ALA A 570 25.97 -21.61 2.83
N MET A 571 24.68 -21.74 2.51
CA MET A 571 23.65 -22.00 3.52
C MET A 571 23.83 -23.36 4.19
N ALA A 572 24.16 -24.41 3.42
CA ALA A 572 24.44 -25.74 3.94
C ALA A 572 25.70 -25.74 4.84
N ALA A 573 26.77 -25.04 4.43
CA ALA A 573 27.98 -24.90 5.25
C ALA A 573 27.67 -24.23 6.60
N PHE A 574 26.79 -23.22 6.60
CA PHE A 574 26.37 -22.57 7.83
C PHE A 574 25.41 -23.43 8.66
N ALA A 575 24.44 -24.09 8.05
CA ALA A 575 23.50 -24.97 8.75
C ALA A 575 24.19 -26.18 9.41
N ASP A 576 25.21 -26.74 8.74
CA ASP A 576 26.01 -27.87 9.23
C ASP A 576 27.06 -27.46 10.28
N GLY A 577 27.20 -26.15 10.57
CA GLY A 577 28.19 -25.61 11.52
C GLY A 577 29.62 -25.58 10.98
N ARG A 578 29.85 -25.86 9.68
CA ARG A 578 31.16 -25.72 9.04
C ARG A 578 31.58 -24.26 8.92
N ALA A 579 30.61 -23.36 8.67
CA ALA A 579 30.79 -21.92 8.80
C ALA A 579 30.21 -21.43 10.14
N GLN A 580 30.98 -20.64 10.87
CA GLN A 580 30.58 -20.10 12.16
C GLN A 580 29.86 -18.77 12.01
N VAL A 581 30.19 -18.01 10.96
CA VAL A 581 29.56 -16.71 10.68
C VAL A 581 29.07 -16.69 9.24
N LEU A 582 27.82 -16.24 9.06
CA LEU A 582 27.26 -15.97 7.75
C LEU A 582 27.16 -14.46 7.55
N ILE A 583 27.97 -13.94 6.64
CA ILE A 583 27.91 -12.53 6.22
C ILE A 583 26.94 -12.44 5.05
N ALA A 584 25.95 -11.58 5.14
CA ALA A 584 24.96 -11.50 4.10
C ALA A 584 24.40 -10.09 3.86
N THR A 585 23.82 -9.92 2.69
CA THR A 585 22.94 -8.80 2.37
C THR A 585 21.48 -9.13 2.75
N THR A 586 20.51 -8.31 2.35
CA THR A 586 19.07 -8.49 2.62
C THR A 586 18.50 -9.86 2.23
N VAL A 587 19.24 -10.69 1.51
CA VAL A 587 18.82 -12.04 1.08
C VAL A 587 18.51 -13.01 2.25
N ILE A 588 19.01 -12.74 3.47
CA ILE A 588 18.70 -13.53 4.69
C ILE A 588 17.22 -13.39 5.14
N GLU A 589 16.48 -12.44 4.63
CA GLU A 589 15.03 -12.38 4.91
C GLU A 589 14.33 -13.70 4.58
N VAL A 590 14.88 -14.46 3.61
CA VAL A 590 14.43 -15.77 3.16
C VAL A 590 15.54 -16.78 3.40
N GLY A 591 15.57 -17.44 4.54
CA GLY A 591 16.69 -18.34 4.86
C GLY A 591 16.37 -19.47 5.82
N VAL A 592 17.30 -20.42 5.87
CA VAL A 592 17.27 -21.64 6.68
C VAL A 592 17.24 -21.28 8.17
N ASP A 593 16.48 -22.08 8.93
CA ASP A 593 16.45 -22.02 10.38
C ASP A 593 17.71 -22.71 10.96
N VAL A 594 18.53 -21.93 11.64
CA VAL A 594 19.73 -22.42 12.33
C VAL A 594 19.60 -22.19 13.83
N PRO A 595 19.18 -23.21 14.61
CA PRO A 595 18.93 -23.06 16.05
C PRO A 595 20.16 -22.66 16.86
N ASN A 596 21.38 -22.98 16.37
CA ASN A 596 22.65 -22.62 17.00
C ASN A 596 23.08 -21.16 16.75
N ALA A 597 22.37 -20.41 15.90
CA ALA A 597 22.67 -19.00 15.65
C ALA A 597 22.11 -18.12 16.79
N THR A 598 22.98 -17.55 17.60
CA THR A 598 22.63 -16.79 18.80
C THR A 598 22.91 -15.28 18.67
N VAL A 599 23.68 -14.86 17.69
CA VAL A 599 24.02 -13.44 17.49
C VAL A 599 23.60 -13.00 16.09
N MET A 600 22.89 -11.87 16.05
CA MET A 600 22.61 -11.09 14.85
C MET A 600 23.31 -9.73 15.00
N LEU A 601 24.16 -9.36 14.05
CA LEU A 601 24.75 -8.04 13.96
C LEU A 601 24.34 -7.41 12.64
N VAL A 602 23.72 -6.23 12.68
CA VAL A 602 23.26 -5.49 11.51
C VAL A 602 24.05 -4.20 11.40
N GLU A 603 24.81 -4.06 10.35
CA GLU A 603 25.56 -2.84 10.03
C GLU A 603 24.67 -1.82 9.33
N ASN A 604 24.85 -0.53 9.65
CA ASN A 604 24.09 0.60 9.08
C ASN A 604 22.56 0.37 9.11
N GLY A 605 22.04 0.08 10.30
CA GLY A 605 20.65 -0.31 10.52
C GLY A 605 19.61 0.67 10.01
N GLU A 606 19.94 1.97 9.90
CA GLU A 606 19.08 3.01 9.34
C GLU A 606 18.70 2.79 7.87
N ARG A 607 19.46 1.99 7.12
CA ARG A 607 19.18 1.65 5.72
C ARG A 607 18.13 0.55 5.56
N PHE A 608 17.75 -0.10 6.65
CA PHE A 608 16.73 -1.16 6.63
C PHE A 608 15.37 -0.62 7.06
N GLY A 609 14.31 -1.14 6.47
CA GLY A 609 12.95 -0.95 6.97
C GLY A 609 12.77 -1.61 8.35
N LEU A 610 11.89 -1.05 9.18
CA LEU A 610 11.65 -1.60 10.52
C LEU A 610 11.14 -3.04 10.50
N SER A 611 10.28 -3.36 9.54
CA SER A 611 9.79 -4.74 9.30
C SER A 611 10.93 -5.69 8.91
N GLN A 612 11.90 -5.23 8.11
CA GLN A 612 13.08 -6.03 7.72
C GLN A 612 13.98 -6.30 8.94
N LEU A 613 14.25 -5.27 9.74
CA LEU A 613 15.03 -5.43 10.98
C LEU A 613 14.39 -6.41 11.94
N HIS A 614 13.05 -6.36 12.07
CA HIS A 614 12.30 -7.32 12.87
C HIS A 614 12.42 -8.76 12.34
N GLN A 615 12.32 -8.97 11.03
CA GLN A 615 12.50 -10.28 10.41
C GLN A 615 13.92 -10.82 10.61
N LEU A 616 14.95 -9.97 10.50
CA LEU A 616 16.34 -10.31 10.78
C LEU A 616 16.51 -10.70 12.25
N ARG A 617 15.99 -9.91 13.18
CA ARG A 617 15.98 -10.25 14.63
C ARG A 617 15.36 -11.61 14.89
N GLY A 618 14.28 -11.95 14.19
CA GLY A 618 13.58 -13.22 14.29
C GLY A 618 14.37 -14.45 13.77
N ARG A 619 15.53 -14.24 13.12
CA ARG A 619 16.40 -15.34 12.64
C ARG A 619 17.28 -15.93 13.73
N VAL A 620 17.46 -15.26 14.86
CA VAL A 620 18.18 -15.78 16.02
C VAL A 620 17.22 -16.07 17.19
N GLY A 621 17.70 -16.82 18.18
CA GLY A 621 16.89 -17.17 19.35
C GLY A 621 15.86 -18.28 19.07
N ARG A 622 16.16 -19.19 18.15
CA ARG A 622 15.30 -20.34 17.83
C ARG A 622 15.69 -21.62 18.58
N GLY A 623 16.81 -21.60 19.24
CA GLY A 623 17.31 -22.68 20.10
C GLY A 623 17.14 -22.38 21.59
N GLU A 624 17.76 -23.22 22.43
CA GLU A 624 17.69 -23.13 23.89
C GLU A 624 18.56 -22.02 24.48
N HIS A 625 19.42 -21.37 23.67
CA HIS A 625 20.39 -20.38 24.12
C HIS A 625 19.85 -18.96 24.00
N ALA A 626 20.31 -18.10 24.94
CA ALA A 626 20.01 -16.67 24.87
C ALA A 626 20.59 -16.08 23.59
N ALA A 627 19.82 -15.21 22.95
CA ALA A 627 20.22 -14.58 21.71
C ALA A 627 20.28 -13.06 21.83
N SER A 628 21.19 -12.46 21.06
CA SER A 628 21.43 -11.03 21.01
C SER A 628 21.33 -10.50 19.57
N CYS A 629 20.71 -9.33 19.42
CA CYS A 629 20.64 -8.59 18.16
C CYS A 629 21.30 -7.22 18.36
N PHE A 630 22.40 -6.97 17.68
CA PHE A 630 23.10 -5.69 17.68
C PHE A 630 22.80 -4.95 16.38
N VAL A 631 22.37 -3.71 16.48
CA VAL A 631 22.08 -2.87 15.31
C VAL A 631 22.95 -1.63 15.38
N VAL A 632 23.91 -1.55 14.46
CA VAL A 632 24.82 -0.42 14.35
C VAL A 632 24.12 0.70 13.60
N GLY A 633 24.05 1.89 14.20
CA GLY A 633 23.38 3.02 13.57
C GLY A 633 23.31 4.28 14.42
N HIS A 634 22.65 5.31 13.89
CA HIS A 634 22.56 6.61 14.53
C HIS A 634 21.52 6.62 15.66
N PRO A 635 21.84 7.15 16.88
CA PRO A 635 20.93 7.15 18.03
C PRO A 635 19.66 8.00 17.82
N GLY A 636 19.70 8.92 16.86
CA GLY A 636 18.55 9.75 16.47
C GLY A 636 17.55 9.06 15.54
N ALA A 637 17.84 7.85 15.03
CA ALA A 637 16.96 7.16 14.09
C ALA A 637 15.73 6.56 14.82
N PRO A 638 14.49 7.06 14.54
CA PRO A 638 13.29 6.61 15.27
C PRO A 638 13.02 5.12 15.11
N ARG A 639 13.29 4.57 13.91
CA ARG A 639 13.09 3.14 13.60
C ARG A 639 13.98 2.23 14.46
N LEU A 640 15.24 2.62 14.68
CA LEU A 640 16.18 1.83 15.48
C LEU A 640 15.80 1.83 16.96
N ARG A 641 15.36 2.97 17.50
CA ARG A 641 14.83 3.07 18.86
C ARG A 641 13.59 2.20 19.05
N ALA A 642 12.63 2.27 18.11
CA ALA A 642 11.43 1.44 18.14
C ALA A 642 11.76 -0.06 18.17
N LEU A 643 12.75 -0.52 17.38
CA LEU A 643 13.19 -1.91 17.37
C LEU A 643 13.77 -2.37 18.73
N VAL A 644 14.48 -1.48 19.44
CA VAL A 644 15.03 -1.77 20.78
C VAL A 644 13.94 -1.80 21.85
N GLU A 645 12.99 -0.88 21.79
CA GLU A 645 11.93 -0.69 22.78
C GLU A 645 10.82 -1.75 22.67
N HIS A 646 10.58 -2.27 21.45
CA HIS A 646 9.46 -3.17 21.18
C HIS A 646 9.91 -4.53 20.66
N ALA A 647 9.43 -5.58 21.32
CA ALA A 647 9.62 -6.96 20.88
C ALA A 647 8.51 -7.44 19.93
N ASP A 648 7.29 -6.94 20.09
CA ASP A 648 6.10 -7.32 19.32
C ASP A 648 6.17 -6.78 17.89
N GLY A 649 6.17 -7.69 16.90
CA GLY A 649 6.23 -7.35 15.48
C GLY A 649 4.99 -6.64 14.96
N PHE A 650 3.80 -6.86 15.51
CA PHE A 650 2.60 -6.13 15.14
C PHE A 650 2.71 -4.66 15.56
N ARG A 651 3.23 -4.40 16.79
CA ARG A 651 3.48 -3.03 17.25
C ARG A 651 4.55 -2.34 16.40
N LEU A 652 5.62 -3.05 16.04
CA LEU A 652 6.66 -2.51 15.16
C LEU A 652 6.12 -2.19 13.76
N ALA A 653 5.22 -2.99 13.23
CA ALA A 653 4.60 -2.73 11.93
C ALA A 653 3.66 -1.50 11.98
N GLU A 654 2.95 -1.27 13.11
CA GLU A 654 2.18 -0.04 13.33
C GLU A 654 3.08 1.19 13.36
N ILE A 655 4.18 1.12 14.13
CA ILE A 655 5.16 2.22 14.22
C ILE A 655 5.83 2.48 12.85
N ASP A 656 6.18 1.44 12.08
CA ASP A 656 6.74 1.61 10.73
C ASP A 656 5.77 2.35 9.80
N LEU A 657 4.47 2.06 9.93
CA LEU A 657 3.43 2.74 9.16
C LEU A 657 3.31 4.22 9.59
N GLU A 658 3.38 4.52 10.89
CA GLU A 658 3.38 5.88 11.43
C GLU A 658 4.59 6.69 10.93
N LEU A 659 5.79 6.10 10.99
CA LEU A 659 7.04 6.75 10.58
C LEU A 659 7.16 6.96 9.05
N ARG A 660 6.54 6.11 8.26
CA ARG A 660 6.52 6.28 6.78
C ARG A 660 5.65 7.45 6.37
N SER A 661 4.51 7.66 7.02
CA SER A 661 3.63 8.80 6.73
C SER A 661 4.26 10.15 7.07
N GLU A 662 5.14 10.23 8.07
CA GLU A 662 5.94 11.44 8.36
C GLU A 662 7.00 11.71 7.28
N GLY A 663 7.58 10.66 6.66
CA GLY A 663 8.58 10.77 5.59
C GLY A 663 8.02 11.09 4.21
N ASP A 664 6.82 10.63 3.89
CA ASP A 664 6.15 10.88 2.59
C ASP A 664 5.69 12.35 2.40
N LEU A 665 5.68 13.16 3.46
CA LEU A 665 5.48 14.60 3.36
C LEU A 665 6.65 15.32 2.65
N LEU A 666 7.80 14.67 2.46
CA LEU A 666 9.02 15.26 1.89
C LEU A 666 9.43 14.73 0.51
N GLY A 667 8.67 13.85 -0.11
CA GLY A 667 8.92 13.48 -1.51
C GLY A 667 9.05 11.98 -1.76
N THR A 668 8.47 11.57 -2.86
CA THR A 668 8.49 10.30 -3.59
C THR A 668 7.39 9.31 -3.26
N ARG A 669 6.44 9.25 -4.20
CA ARG A 669 5.48 8.15 -4.36
C ARG A 669 6.26 6.84 -4.60
N GLN A 670 6.52 6.08 -3.54
CA GLN A 670 6.91 4.68 -3.70
C GLN A 670 5.65 3.81 -3.72
N SER A 671 5.49 3.18 -4.88
CA SER A 671 4.55 2.14 -5.25
C SER A 671 4.35 1.09 -4.14
N GLY A 672 3.15 1.04 -3.57
CA GLY A 672 2.77 -0.03 -2.64
C GLY A 672 1.36 0.10 -2.07
N LEU A 673 0.82 1.30 -1.95
CA LEU A 673 -0.55 1.58 -1.49
C LEU A 673 -1.36 2.37 -2.54
N GLY A 674 -1.05 2.22 -3.83
CA GLY A 674 -1.60 2.97 -4.96
C GLY A 674 -3.12 2.84 -5.20
N GLN A 675 -3.90 2.46 -4.20
CA GLN A 675 -5.34 2.27 -4.31
C GLN A 675 -6.16 3.51 -3.90
N PHE A 676 -5.61 4.40 -3.09
CA PHE A 676 -6.33 5.57 -2.58
C PHE A 676 -5.87 6.84 -3.27
N THR A 677 -6.83 7.64 -3.71
CA THR A 677 -6.56 8.95 -4.32
C THR A 677 -6.36 10.03 -3.25
N VAL A 678 -7.10 9.93 -2.15
CA VAL A 678 -7.17 10.95 -1.09
C VAL A 678 -6.88 10.40 0.29
N ALA A 679 -7.33 9.17 0.58
CA ALA A 679 -7.14 8.55 1.88
C ALA A 679 -5.65 8.27 2.15
N ARG A 680 -5.22 8.51 3.39
CA ARG A 680 -3.85 8.31 3.87
C ARG A 680 -3.87 7.41 5.09
N LEU A 681 -3.14 6.31 5.04
CA LEU A 681 -2.95 5.46 6.20
C LEU A 681 -1.55 5.72 6.79
N PRO A 682 -1.43 5.82 8.13
CA PRO A 682 -2.42 5.48 9.17
C PRO A 682 -3.39 6.61 9.58
N GLU A 683 -3.22 7.85 9.09
CA GLU A 683 -4.01 9.02 9.53
C GLU A 683 -5.52 8.77 9.49
N ASP A 684 -5.99 8.09 8.43
CA ASP A 684 -7.40 7.79 8.20
C ASP A 684 -7.82 6.39 8.71
N ALA A 685 -7.06 5.78 9.63
CA ALA A 685 -7.35 4.43 10.17
C ALA A 685 -8.74 4.32 10.79
N ALA A 686 -9.12 5.27 11.64
CA ALA A 686 -10.45 5.32 12.25
C ALA A 686 -11.55 5.55 11.19
N LEU A 687 -11.25 6.29 10.13
CA LEU A 687 -12.17 6.51 9.02
C LEU A 687 -12.37 5.24 8.20
N LEU A 688 -11.31 4.44 8.02
CA LEU A 688 -11.37 3.13 7.36
C LEU A 688 -12.29 2.16 8.11
N GLU A 689 -12.17 2.07 9.43
CA GLU A 689 -13.05 1.19 10.23
C GLU A 689 -14.53 1.61 10.11
N ARG A 690 -14.80 2.91 10.11
CA ARG A 690 -16.15 3.44 9.91
C ARG A 690 -16.67 3.17 8.48
N ALA A 691 -15.83 3.38 7.47
CA ALA A 691 -16.16 3.07 6.09
C ALA A 691 -16.45 1.58 5.90
N ARG A 692 -15.66 0.70 6.53
CA ARG A 692 -15.89 -0.75 6.54
C ARG A 692 -17.23 -1.12 7.17
N ALA A 693 -17.54 -0.60 8.35
CA ALA A 693 -18.82 -0.86 9.03
C ALA A 693 -20.02 -0.41 8.18
N ARG A 694 -19.91 0.74 7.48
CA ARG A 694 -20.94 1.21 6.55
C ARG A 694 -21.06 0.34 5.33
N ALA A 695 -19.94 -0.07 4.72
CA ALA A 695 -19.93 -0.99 3.60
C ALA A 695 -20.59 -2.34 3.98
N GLU A 696 -20.30 -2.88 5.16
CA GLU A 696 -20.92 -4.11 5.68
C GLU A 696 -22.43 -3.94 5.88
N ALA A 697 -22.89 -2.81 6.42
CA ALA A 697 -24.31 -2.51 6.58
C ALA A 697 -25.04 -2.40 5.21
N ILE A 698 -24.42 -1.75 4.23
CA ILE A 698 -24.97 -1.65 2.86
C ILE A 698 -25.05 -3.04 2.24
N MET A 699 -23.98 -3.82 2.27
CA MET A 699 -23.94 -5.17 1.68
C MET A 699 -24.89 -6.15 2.39
N ALA A 700 -25.15 -5.97 3.68
CA ALA A 700 -26.13 -6.79 4.39
C ALA A 700 -27.58 -6.49 3.97
N SER A 701 -27.90 -5.24 3.64
CA SER A 701 -29.25 -4.83 3.24
C SER A 701 -29.47 -4.91 1.71
N ASP A 702 -28.43 -4.67 0.91
CA ASP A 702 -28.49 -4.62 -0.56
C ASP A 702 -27.18 -5.14 -1.18
N PRO A 703 -26.98 -6.47 -1.21
CA PRO A 703 -25.74 -7.09 -1.69
C PRO A 703 -25.39 -6.77 -3.14
N LEU A 704 -26.37 -6.50 -3.98
CA LEU A 704 -26.20 -6.21 -5.41
C LEU A 704 -26.25 -4.72 -5.75
N LEU A 705 -26.45 -3.86 -4.75
CA LEU A 705 -26.64 -2.40 -4.92
C LEU A 705 -27.75 -2.07 -5.93
N GLU A 706 -28.88 -2.80 -5.86
CA GLU A 706 -30.03 -2.63 -6.76
C GLU A 706 -31.10 -1.70 -6.19
N ALA A 707 -31.06 -1.41 -4.92
CA ALA A 707 -31.97 -0.45 -4.29
C ALA A 707 -31.80 0.94 -4.91
N ALA A 708 -32.90 1.65 -5.05
CA ALA A 708 -32.93 2.99 -5.67
C ALA A 708 -31.96 3.98 -4.97
N GLU A 709 -31.86 3.90 -3.66
CA GLU A 709 -30.97 4.76 -2.86
C GLU A 709 -29.46 4.48 -3.09
N HIS A 710 -29.10 3.29 -3.60
CA HIS A 710 -27.74 2.89 -3.92
C HIS A 710 -27.40 2.99 -5.42
N ALA A 711 -28.32 3.42 -6.28
CA ALA A 711 -28.09 3.47 -7.73
C ALA A 711 -26.88 4.32 -8.13
N LEU A 712 -26.74 5.52 -7.56
CA LEU A 712 -25.57 6.38 -7.80
C LEU A 712 -24.29 5.81 -7.20
N LEU A 713 -24.37 5.12 -6.08
CA LEU A 713 -23.25 4.43 -5.46
C LEU A 713 -22.76 3.28 -6.35
N ALA A 714 -23.69 2.50 -6.92
CA ALA A 714 -23.39 1.44 -7.87
C ALA A 714 -22.72 1.98 -9.15
N ASP A 715 -23.19 3.13 -9.64
CA ASP A 715 -22.60 3.79 -10.81
C ASP A 715 -21.19 4.30 -10.52
N GLU A 716 -20.97 4.93 -9.38
CA GLU A 716 -19.62 5.39 -8.98
C GLU A 716 -18.66 4.23 -8.75
N LEU A 717 -19.15 3.12 -8.17
CA LEU A 717 -18.36 1.91 -7.97
C LEU A 717 -17.91 1.34 -9.31
N ARG A 718 -18.81 1.21 -10.28
CA ARG A 718 -18.48 0.78 -11.65
C ARG A 718 -17.49 1.73 -12.30
N ARG A 719 -17.75 3.03 -12.29
CA ARG A 719 -16.89 4.04 -12.91
C ARG A 719 -15.44 4.00 -12.40
N ARG A 720 -15.24 3.76 -11.12
CA ARG A 720 -13.88 3.71 -10.52
C ARG A 720 -13.20 2.35 -10.64
N HIS A 721 -13.97 1.29 -10.74
CA HIS A 721 -13.49 -0.08 -10.65
C HIS A 721 -13.88 -0.97 -11.85
N ASP A 722 -14.51 -0.43 -12.92
CA ASP A 722 -14.72 -1.15 -14.17
C ASP A 722 -13.37 -1.48 -14.81
N GLY A 723 -13.04 -2.76 -14.78
CA GLY A 723 -11.71 -3.31 -15.09
C GLY A 723 -10.96 -3.80 -13.85
N ALA A 724 -11.25 -3.27 -12.64
CA ALA A 724 -10.71 -3.79 -11.39
C ALA A 724 -11.64 -4.80 -10.71
N ALA A 725 -12.91 -4.89 -11.10
CA ALA A 725 -13.82 -5.95 -10.63
C ALA A 725 -13.40 -7.33 -11.15
N GLU A 726 -12.76 -7.39 -12.32
CA GLU A 726 -12.19 -8.60 -12.92
C GLU A 726 -10.66 -8.69 -12.76
N ALA A 727 -9.99 -7.56 -12.52
CA ALA A 727 -8.55 -7.57 -12.28
C ALA A 727 -8.26 -7.77 -10.79
N PRO A 728 -7.34 -8.66 -10.46
CA PRO A 728 -6.84 -8.80 -9.09
C PRO A 728 -6.25 -7.46 -8.64
N ILE A 729 -6.57 -7.01 -7.43
CA ILE A 729 -5.97 -5.79 -6.87
C ILE A 729 -4.47 -6.06 -6.73
N PRO A 730 -3.57 -5.27 -7.35
CA PRO A 730 -2.14 -5.47 -7.19
C PRO A 730 -1.77 -5.35 -5.72
N GLY A 731 -1.18 -6.43 -5.19
CA GLY A 731 -0.73 -6.51 -3.81
C GLY A 731 0.53 -5.72 -3.55
#